data_ba617cebc007d79250be35901b9bc599
#
_entry.id   ba617cebc007d79250be35901b9bc599
#
_cell.length_a   1.000
_cell.length_b   1.000
_cell.length_c   1.000
_cell.angle_alpha   90.00
_cell.angle_beta   90.00
_cell.angle_gamma   90.00
#
_symmetry.space_group_name_H-M   'P 1'
#
loop_
_entity.id
_entity.type
_entity.pdbx_description
1 polymer ?
#
loop_
_entity_poly.entity_id
_entity_poly.type
_entity_poly.pdbx_seq_one_letter_code
_entity_poly.pdbx_strand_id
1 'polypeptide(L)'
;MPENETINEIKNGQQEQPVAYTDDNIRHLSDMEHVRTRPGMYIGRLGDGNLPEDGIYVLLKEVIDNSIDEFKMKAGDRIEIEVEDNLRVSVRDYGRGIPQGKLVEAVSMLNTGGKYDSKAFKKSVGLNGVGIKAVNALSSHFEVKSFRDGKVRELTFEKGVKKSDKTLDTNDENGTYIYFEPDNTLFKDYSFHNDIVETMLRNYTYLNSGLTIMYNGRRIKSRNGLADLLNDNMTNDGLYPIVHIIGEDIEIAFTHTNQYGEEYHSFVNGQHTTQGGTHQSAFKEHIAKTIKEFFNKNYEYTDVRNGLVAAIALNVEEPVFESQTKIKLGSTQMAPDGESINKYVGDFIKLNVDNYLHIHPDVAEVIENKIKESERERKAMAGVTKLARERAKKANLHNRKLRDCRIHFCDAKNDRKEESSIFITEGDSASGSITKSRDVNTQAVFSLRGKPLNSFGLTKKVVYENEEFNLLQAALDIEEGLDTLRYNKVIVATDADVDGMHIRLLIITFFLQFFPELIKKGHVYVLQTPLFRVRNKRTKIKNKQVVAEADTRLDRKEKKSDFITRYCYTEEERINAIKDLGPEPEITRFKGLGEISPDEFVHFIGPDMRLEQVTLHKNDQVGKLLEYYMGKNTMERQNFIIDNLVIEENLPEADTDPLD
;
A
#
# COMPACT_ATOMS: atom_id res chain seq x y z
N MET A 1 46.67 60.85 -7.98
CA MET A 1 47.51 60.24 -6.95
C MET A 1 46.94 60.63 -5.59
N PRO A 2 46.76 59.72 -4.63
CA PRO A 2 47.22 58.36 -4.52
C PRO A 2 46.03 57.36 -4.45
N GLU A 3 46.22 56.25 -4.85
CA GLU A 3 46.68 54.93 -4.34
C GLU A 3 45.59 54.02 -3.83
N ASN A 4 45.45 52.98 -4.59
CA ASN A 4 44.66 51.77 -4.30
C ASN A 4 45.29 51.00 -3.13
N GLU A 5 44.56 50.67 -2.11
CA GLU A 5 44.86 49.55 -1.25
C GLU A 5 43.78 48.49 -1.34
N THR A 6 44.24 47.38 -1.66
CA THR A 6 43.70 46.06 -1.91
C THR A 6 42.98 45.51 -0.70
N ILE A 7 41.74 45.04 -0.88
CA ILE A 7 41.12 44.09 0.05
C ILE A 7 41.18 42.72 -0.62
N ASN A 8 42.20 41.97 -0.25
CA ASN A 8 42.22 40.50 -0.37
C ASN A 8 41.92 39.93 0.99
N GLU A 9 40.72 39.42 1.16
CA GLU A 9 40.44 38.46 2.26
C GLU A 9 39.42 37.41 1.80
N ILE A 10 39.97 36.23 1.61
CA ILE A 10 39.49 34.89 2.00
C ILE A 10 38.22 34.41 1.36
N LYS A 11 38.39 33.79 0.21
CA LYS A 11 37.58 32.66 -0.23
C LYS A 11 38.33 31.36 0.11
N ASN A 12 38.12 30.83 1.31
CA ASN A 12 38.33 29.42 1.59
C ASN A 12 37.04 28.65 1.19
N GLY A 13 36.84 28.51 -0.10
CA GLY A 13 36.07 27.44 -0.67
C GLY A 13 36.95 26.22 -0.76
N GLN A 14 36.73 25.21 0.04
CA GLN A 14 37.18 23.87 -0.26
C GLN A 14 36.60 23.48 -1.61
N GLN A 15 37.38 23.63 -2.68
CA GLN A 15 37.15 22.95 -3.94
C GLN A 15 37.28 21.46 -3.62
N GLU A 16 36.20 20.72 -3.63
CA GLU A 16 36.24 19.27 -3.79
C GLU A 16 37.02 19.01 -5.08
N GLN A 17 38.22 18.48 -4.91
CA GLN A 17 39.00 18.03 -6.06
C GLN A 17 38.20 16.96 -6.77
N PRO A 18 38.02 17.01 -8.09
CA PRO A 18 37.37 15.96 -8.82
C PRO A 18 38.09 14.64 -8.50
N VAL A 19 37.33 13.69 -7.97
CA VAL A 19 37.85 12.35 -7.65
C VAL A 19 38.44 11.78 -8.93
N ALA A 20 39.79 11.63 -8.95
CA ALA A 20 40.45 11.10 -10.11
C ALA A 20 39.98 9.68 -10.39
N TYR A 21 39.37 9.46 -11.55
CA TYR A 21 38.98 8.14 -12.01
C TYR A 21 40.21 7.43 -12.57
N THR A 22 40.80 6.54 -11.79
CA THR A 22 42.00 5.79 -12.09
C THR A 22 41.73 4.29 -12.12
N ASP A 23 42.69 3.51 -12.62
CA ASP A 23 42.59 2.03 -12.68
C ASP A 23 42.30 1.42 -11.30
N ASP A 24 42.76 2.03 -10.22
CA ASP A 24 42.51 1.61 -8.83
C ASP A 24 41.01 1.72 -8.42
N ASN A 25 40.22 2.50 -9.15
CA ASN A 25 38.79 2.62 -8.93
C ASN A 25 37.98 1.47 -9.57
N ILE A 26 38.62 0.67 -10.44
CA ILE A 26 38.01 -0.48 -11.10
C ILE A 26 38.38 -1.75 -10.34
N ARG A 27 37.38 -2.33 -9.64
CA ARG A 27 37.57 -3.58 -8.90
C ARG A 27 36.47 -4.59 -9.24
N HIS A 28 36.85 -5.86 -9.30
CA HIS A 28 35.91 -6.95 -9.41
C HIS A 28 35.34 -7.28 -8.02
N LEU A 29 34.03 -7.43 -7.92
CA LEU A 29 33.32 -7.88 -6.72
C LEU A 29 32.99 -9.36 -6.86
N SER A 30 33.10 -10.13 -5.78
CA SER A 30 32.53 -11.48 -5.72
C SER A 30 31.00 -11.40 -5.79
N ASP A 31 30.35 -12.53 -6.13
CA ASP A 31 28.88 -12.63 -6.23
C ASP A 31 28.17 -12.06 -4.98
N MET A 32 28.61 -12.49 -3.80
CA MET A 32 28.01 -12.07 -2.53
C MET A 32 28.28 -10.58 -2.23
N GLU A 33 29.46 -10.08 -2.51
CA GLU A 33 29.79 -8.66 -2.35
C GLU A 33 28.98 -7.78 -3.31
N HIS A 34 28.76 -8.24 -4.55
CA HIS A 34 27.94 -7.52 -5.51
C HIS A 34 26.49 -7.40 -5.03
N VAL A 35 25.90 -8.50 -4.55
CA VAL A 35 24.52 -8.50 -3.97
C VAL A 35 24.43 -7.50 -2.81
N ARG A 36 25.39 -7.51 -1.89
CA ARG A 36 25.41 -6.60 -0.74
C ARG A 36 25.64 -5.14 -1.12
N THR A 37 26.42 -4.89 -2.17
CA THR A 37 26.72 -3.53 -2.66
C THR A 37 25.54 -2.92 -3.43
N ARG A 38 24.77 -3.76 -4.13
CA ARG A 38 23.63 -3.36 -4.98
C ARG A 38 22.37 -4.17 -4.68
N PRO A 39 21.87 -4.18 -3.43
CA PRO A 39 20.73 -5.02 -3.05
C PRO A 39 19.47 -4.70 -3.84
N GLY A 40 19.27 -3.43 -4.23
CA GLY A 40 18.11 -2.99 -5.00
C GLY A 40 17.95 -3.67 -6.36
N MET A 41 19.04 -4.19 -6.97
CA MET A 41 18.96 -4.97 -8.21
C MET A 41 18.33 -6.35 -8.02
N TYR A 42 18.35 -6.90 -6.79
CA TYR A 42 17.92 -8.25 -6.47
C TYR A 42 16.58 -8.30 -5.73
N ILE A 43 16.35 -7.34 -4.83
CA ILE A 43 15.17 -7.34 -3.95
C ILE A 43 14.34 -6.05 -4.05
N GLY A 44 14.71 -5.14 -4.96
CA GLY A 44 14.02 -3.86 -5.08
C GLY A 44 14.31 -2.93 -3.89
N ARG A 45 13.29 -2.30 -3.35
CA ARG A 45 13.39 -1.39 -2.21
C ARG A 45 13.82 -2.15 -0.95
N LEU A 46 14.77 -1.62 -0.17
CA LEU A 46 15.14 -2.22 1.12
C LEU A 46 13.96 -2.14 2.11
N GLY A 47 13.53 -0.93 2.42
CA GLY A 47 12.41 -0.67 3.33
C GLY A 47 12.68 -1.08 4.78
N ASP A 48 11.68 -0.86 5.64
CA ASP A 48 11.67 -1.19 7.06
C ASP A 48 10.62 -2.26 7.42
N GLY A 49 9.89 -2.77 6.45
CA GLY A 49 8.86 -3.80 6.61
C GLY A 49 7.43 -3.24 6.71
N ASN A 50 7.25 -1.93 6.65
CA ASN A 50 5.90 -1.35 6.70
C ASN A 50 5.10 -1.53 5.40
N LEU A 51 5.75 -1.85 4.28
CA LEU A 51 5.10 -2.07 3.00
C LEU A 51 5.29 -3.50 2.49
N PRO A 52 4.29 -4.10 1.83
CA PRO A 52 4.39 -5.47 1.28
C PRO A 52 5.49 -5.65 0.22
N GLU A 53 5.95 -4.55 -0.40
CA GLU A 53 7.01 -4.53 -1.41
C GLU A 53 8.42 -4.37 -0.82
N ASP A 54 8.55 -4.24 0.49
CA ASP A 54 9.83 -4.07 1.15
C ASP A 54 10.69 -5.34 1.05
N GLY A 55 12.00 -5.15 0.92
CA GLY A 55 12.96 -6.20 0.59
C GLY A 55 12.95 -7.39 1.54
N ILE A 56 12.64 -7.20 2.83
CA ILE A 56 12.55 -8.31 3.78
C ILE A 56 11.47 -9.33 3.37
N TYR A 57 10.33 -8.86 2.81
CA TYR A 57 9.29 -9.77 2.30
C TYR A 57 9.70 -10.43 0.99
N VAL A 58 10.54 -9.77 0.18
CA VAL A 58 11.12 -10.39 -1.02
C VAL A 58 12.06 -11.52 -0.62
N LEU A 59 12.88 -11.35 0.43
CA LEU A 59 13.71 -12.44 0.97
C LEU A 59 12.86 -13.63 1.41
N LEU A 60 11.80 -13.39 2.16
CA LEU A 60 10.87 -14.43 2.61
C LEU A 60 10.21 -15.15 1.41
N LYS A 61 9.74 -14.38 0.41
CA LYS A 61 9.16 -14.94 -0.83
C LYS A 61 10.12 -15.87 -1.56
N GLU A 62 11.38 -15.49 -1.73
CA GLU A 62 12.36 -16.30 -2.45
C GLU A 62 12.62 -17.65 -1.76
N VAL A 63 12.49 -17.72 -0.43
CA VAL A 63 12.58 -18.98 0.31
C VAL A 63 11.33 -19.81 0.10
N ILE A 64 10.14 -19.21 0.25
CA ILE A 64 8.86 -19.91 0.10
C ILE A 64 8.67 -20.40 -1.33
N ASP A 65 9.03 -19.60 -2.35
CA ASP A 65 8.91 -19.99 -3.77
C ASP A 65 9.67 -21.28 -4.09
N ASN A 66 10.83 -21.51 -3.44
CA ASN A 66 11.55 -22.77 -3.61
C ASN A 66 10.80 -23.97 -3.00
N SER A 67 10.15 -23.77 -1.87
CA SER A 67 9.30 -24.79 -1.22
C SER A 67 8.02 -25.06 -2.04
N ILE A 68 7.43 -24.03 -2.65
CA ILE A 68 6.28 -24.15 -3.55
C ILE A 68 6.65 -24.94 -4.82
N ASP A 69 7.84 -24.75 -5.34
CA ASP A 69 8.30 -25.52 -6.50
C ASP A 69 8.39 -27.03 -6.19
N GLU A 70 8.80 -27.41 -4.98
CA GLU A 70 8.76 -28.83 -4.55
C GLU A 70 7.31 -29.35 -4.48
N PHE A 71 6.37 -28.55 -3.93
CA PHE A 71 4.95 -28.90 -3.91
C PHE A 71 4.40 -29.11 -5.35
N LYS A 72 4.70 -28.20 -6.28
CA LYS A 72 4.30 -28.31 -7.70
C LYS A 72 4.87 -29.59 -8.36
N MET A 73 6.04 -30.03 -7.92
CA MET A 73 6.66 -31.28 -8.32
C MET A 73 6.07 -32.52 -7.63
N LYS A 74 4.98 -32.33 -6.86
CA LYS A 74 4.32 -33.36 -6.05
C LYS A 74 5.23 -34.01 -5.00
N ALA A 75 6.19 -33.24 -4.52
CA ALA A 75 7.10 -33.62 -3.45
C ALA A 75 6.80 -32.79 -2.20
N GLY A 76 6.08 -33.40 -1.26
CA GLY A 76 5.61 -32.72 -0.05
C GLY A 76 4.33 -31.89 -0.25
N ASP A 77 3.57 -31.72 0.81
CA ASP A 77 2.30 -30.98 0.80
C ASP A 77 2.17 -30.01 1.99
N ARG A 78 3.26 -29.86 2.76
CA ARG A 78 3.34 -29.06 3.97
C ARG A 78 4.59 -28.16 3.96
N ILE A 79 4.40 -26.89 4.34
CA ILE A 79 5.47 -25.94 4.61
C ILE A 79 5.24 -25.36 6.01
N GLU A 80 6.28 -25.34 6.85
CA GLU A 80 6.27 -24.74 8.17
C GLU A 80 7.09 -23.46 8.15
N ILE A 81 6.51 -22.38 8.67
CA ILE A 81 7.10 -21.04 8.67
C ILE A 81 6.95 -20.47 10.06
N GLU A 82 8.06 -20.03 10.64
CA GLU A 82 8.09 -19.35 11.91
C GLU A 82 8.78 -17.99 11.75
N VAL A 83 8.18 -16.97 12.33
CA VAL A 83 8.74 -15.62 12.43
C VAL A 83 8.91 -15.31 13.91
N GLU A 84 10.16 -15.31 14.36
CA GLU A 84 10.54 -15.05 15.74
C GLU A 84 10.84 -13.58 15.96
N ASP A 85 10.31 -13.00 17.04
CA ASP A 85 10.54 -11.61 17.45
C ASP A 85 10.29 -10.56 16.36
N ASN A 86 9.54 -10.95 15.30
CA ASN A 86 9.35 -10.15 14.06
C ASN A 86 10.66 -9.83 13.31
N LEU A 87 11.74 -10.54 13.56
CA LEU A 87 13.08 -10.25 13.02
C LEU A 87 13.70 -11.45 12.29
N ARG A 88 13.38 -12.68 12.70
CA ARG A 88 14.03 -13.91 12.23
C ARG A 88 13.00 -14.82 11.61
N VAL A 89 13.41 -15.50 10.57
CA VAL A 89 12.49 -16.38 9.83
C VAL A 89 13.09 -17.77 9.67
N SER A 90 12.29 -18.79 9.94
CA SER A 90 12.58 -20.15 9.52
C SER A 90 11.50 -20.68 8.57
N VAL A 91 11.92 -21.45 7.59
CA VAL A 91 11.04 -22.12 6.62
C VAL A 91 11.49 -23.58 6.47
N ARG A 92 10.59 -24.51 6.68
CA ARG A 92 10.81 -25.96 6.51
C ARG A 92 9.83 -26.50 5.48
N ASP A 93 10.33 -27.06 4.39
CA ASP A 93 9.55 -27.88 3.48
C ASP A 93 9.83 -29.39 3.70
N TYR A 94 8.94 -30.20 3.18
CA TYR A 94 9.02 -31.66 3.22
C TYR A 94 9.12 -32.24 1.80
N GLY A 95 9.86 -31.51 0.95
CA GLY A 95 10.17 -31.91 -0.41
C GLY A 95 11.31 -32.93 -0.51
N ARG A 96 11.99 -32.95 -1.65
CA ARG A 96 13.07 -33.91 -1.92
C ARG A 96 14.40 -33.55 -1.23
N GLY A 97 14.52 -32.31 -0.76
CA GLY A 97 15.78 -31.74 -0.28
C GLY A 97 16.75 -31.38 -1.42
N ILE A 98 17.55 -30.34 -1.21
CA ILE A 98 18.58 -29.91 -2.15
C ILE A 98 19.67 -30.99 -2.24
N PRO A 99 20.16 -31.37 -3.46
CA PRO A 99 21.25 -32.32 -3.59
C PRO A 99 22.46 -31.92 -2.75
N GLN A 100 22.81 -32.76 -1.77
CA GLN A 100 23.81 -32.40 -0.74
C GLN A 100 25.18 -32.08 -1.31
N GLY A 101 25.61 -32.75 -2.39
CA GLY A 101 26.88 -32.48 -3.06
C GLY A 101 27.00 -31.09 -3.70
N LYS A 102 25.84 -30.46 -3.97
CA LYS A 102 25.77 -29.12 -4.60
C LYS A 102 25.13 -28.05 -3.69
N LEU A 103 24.96 -28.34 -2.39
CA LEU A 103 24.29 -27.44 -1.47
C LEU A 103 24.98 -26.09 -1.34
N VAL A 104 26.32 -26.08 -1.27
CA VAL A 104 27.11 -24.83 -1.17
C VAL A 104 26.87 -23.95 -2.39
N GLU A 105 27.10 -24.51 -3.61
CA GLU A 105 26.90 -23.76 -4.84
C GLU A 105 25.45 -23.27 -4.99
N ALA A 106 24.50 -24.14 -4.62
CA ALA A 106 23.08 -23.79 -4.72
C ALA A 106 22.68 -22.56 -3.90
N VAL A 107 23.34 -22.28 -2.77
CA VAL A 107 22.98 -21.15 -1.89
C VAL A 107 23.98 -19.99 -1.87
N SER A 108 25.14 -20.13 -2.56
CA SER A 108 26.20 -19.10 -2.49
C SER A 108 26.80 -18.67 -3.84
N MET A 109 26.48 -19.35 -4.96
CA MET A 109 27.00 -18.96 -6.27
C MET A 109 25.87 -18.51 -7.17
N LEU A 110 25.95 -17.29 -7.71
CA LEU A 110 24.98 -16.77 -8.68
C LEU A 110 24.94 -17.64 -9.92
N ASN A 111 23.85 -17.58 -10.64
CA ASN A 111 23.63 -18.36 -11.87
C ASN A 111 23.80 -19.88 -11.68
N THR A 112 23.57 -20.39 -10.48
CA THR A 112 23.59 -21.82 -10.16
C THR A 112 22.18 -22.26 -9.76
N GLY A 113 21.64 -23.24 -10.40
CA GLY A 113 20.30 -23.77 -10.09
C GLY A 113 19.97 -25.02 -10.91
N GLY A 114 19.12 -25.88 -10.39
CA GLY A 114 18.62 -27.07 -11.08
C GLY A 114 17.48 -26.81 -12.06
N LYS A 115 17.10 -25.54 -12.25
CA LYS A 115 15.89 -25.15 -13.02
C LYS A 115 16.19 -24.81 -14.48
N TYR A 116 17.45 -24.64 -14.87
CA TYR A 116 17.83 -24.18 -16.22
C TYR A 116 17.47 -25.18 -17.33
N ASP A 117 17.66 -26.48 -17.10
CA ASP A 117 17.52 -27.51 -18.15
C ASP A 117 16.30 -28.42 -17.96
N SER A 118 15.46 -28.16 -16.97
CA SER A 118 14.34 -29.05 -16.63
C SER A 118 13.04 -28.55 -17.22
N LYS A 119 12.42 -29.33 -18.13
CA LYS A 119 11.07 -29.06 -18.65
C LYS A 119 10.03 -28.89 -17.53
N ALA A 120 10.26 -29.50 -16.36
CA ALA A 120 9.36 -29.47 -15.22
C ALA A 120 9.29 -28.09 -14.52
N PHE A 121 10.33 -27.27 -14.66
CA PHE A 121 10.41 -25.96 -14.01
C PHE A 121 10.19 -24.76 -14.96
N LYS A 122 9.84 -24.99 -16.22
CA LYS A 122 9.63 -23.93 -17.22
C LYS A 122 8.59 -22.87 -16.79
N LYS A 123 7.63 -23.25 -15.94
CA LYS A 123 6.58 -22.40 -15.37
C LYS A 123 6.89 -21.93 -13.93
N SER A 124 8.13 -22.10 -13.46
CA SER A 124 8.61 -21.56 -12.19
C SER A 124 8.97 -20.08 -12.34
N VAL A 125 8.92 -19.33 -11.25
CA VAL A 125 9.30 -17.90 -11.21
C VAL A 125 10.79 -17.70 -10.92
N GLY A 126 11.42 -18.65 -10.23
CA GLY A 126 12.80 -18.60 -9.80
C GLY A 126 13.84 -19.04 -10.84
N LEU A 127 13.66 -18.68 -12.11
CA LEU A 127 14.51 -19.15 -13.23
C LEU A 127 15.92 -18.58 -13.21
N ASN A 128 16.14 -17.40 -12.65
CA ASN A 128 17.43 -16.69 -12.68
C ASN A 128 18.45 -17.25 -11.71
N GLY A 129 18.09 -18.17 -10.81
CA GLY A 129 19.02 -18.79 -9.86
C GLY A 129 19.68 -17.83 -8.90
N VAL A 130 19.05 -16.70 -8.56
CA VAL A 130 19.63 -15.62 -7.73
C VAL A 130 18.96 -15.47 -6.36
N GLY A 131 17.69 -15.84 -6.21
CA GLY A 131 16.89 -15.51 -5.05
C GLY A 131 17.47 -15.96 -3.72
N ILE A 132 17.69 -17.27 -3.52
CA ILE A 132 18.24 -17.79 -2.25
C ILE A 132 19.66 -17.25 -1.95
N LYS A 133 20.43 -16.87 -2.99
CA LYS A 133 21.75 -16.25 -2.82
C LYS A 133 21.61 -14.82 -2.28
N ALA A 134 20.58 -14.11 -2.73
CA ALA A 134 20.26 -12.79 -2.18
C ALA A 134 19.86 -12.92 -0.70
N VAL A 135 19.07 -13.91 -0.32
CA VAL A 135 18.75 -14.17 1.09
C VAL A 135 20.02 -14.40 1.90
N ASN A 136 20.91 -15.30 1.46
CA ASN A 136 22.18 -15.57 2.12
C ASN A 136 23.06 -14.31 2.23
N ALA A 137 23.28 -13.60 1.12
CA ALA A 137 24.15 -12.43 1.09
C ALA A 137 23.64 -11.27 1.95
N LEU A 138 22.30 -11.07 2.03
CA LEU A 138 21.69 -9.94 2.73
C LEU A 138 21.27 -10.25 4.18
N SER A 139 21.65 -11.44 4.68
CA SER A 139 21.40 -11.84 6.06
C SER A 139 22.64 -11.73 6.93
N SER A 140 22.47 -11.28 8.17
CA SER A 140 23.50 -11.31 9.21
C SER A 140 23.82 -12.75 9.58
N HIS A 141 22.80 -13.62 9.61
CA HIS A 141 22.90 -15.05 9.81
C HIS A 141 22.01 -15.79 8.82
N PHE A 142 22.54 -16.81 8.17
CA PHE A 142 21.82 -17.68 7.25
C PHE A 142 22.23 -19.13 7.51
N GLU A 143 21.23 -19.99 7.70
CA GLU A 143 21.42 -21.43 7.88
C GLU A 143 20.57 -22.20 6.88
N VAL A 144 21.15 -23.24 6.28
CA VAL A 144 20.43 -24.18 5.42
C VAL A 144 20.75 -25.61 5.84
N LYS A 145 19.68 -26.40 6.00
CA LYS A 145 19.77 -27.86 6.20
C LYS A 145 19.06 -28.56 5.05
N SER A 146 19.75 -29.49 4.41
CA SER A 146 19.15 -30.37 3.42
C SER A 146 19.06 -31.79 3.99
N PHE A 147 17.85 -32.25 4.18
CA PHE A 147 17.50 -33.58 4.63
C PHE A 147 17.24 -34.47 3.42
N ARG A 148 18.11 -35.46 3.20
CA ARG A 148 17.99 -36.32 2.04
C ARG A 148 18.64 -37.66 2.28
N ASP A 149 17.93 -38.74 1.93
CA ASP A 149 18.45 -40.11 1.94
C ASP A 149 19.05 -40.57 3.31
N GLY A 150 18.39 -40.18 4.43
CA GLY A 150 18.80 -40.47 5.78
C GLY A 150 19.98 -39.67 6.31
N LYS A 151 20.34 -38.60 5.63
CA LYS A 151 21.39 -37.64 6.04
C LYS A 151 20.90 -36.23 6.02
N VAL A 152 21.46 -35.41 6.91
CA VAL A 152 21.30 -33.96 6.91
C VAL A 152 22.67 -33.30 6.68
N ARG A 153 22.75 -32.43 5.69
CA ARG A 153 23.88 -31.53 5.54
C ARG A 153 23.46 -30.12 5.94
N GLU A 154 24.20 -29.57 6.90
CA GLU A 154 23.96 -28.26 7.50
C GLU A 154 25.09 -27.30 7.12
N LEU A 155 24.73 -26.12 6.59
CA LEU A 155 25.63 -25.04 6.30
C LEU A 155 25.20 -23.79 7.03
N THR A 156 26.16 -23.04 7.59
CA THR A 156 25.91 -21.71 8.13
C THR A 156 26.73 -20.66 7.44
N PHE A 157 26.15 -19.48 7.26
CA PHE A 157 26.78 -18.33 6.63
C PHE A 157 26.53 -17.07 7.46
N GLU A 158 27.46 -16.13 7.38
CA GLU A 158 27.27 -14.78 7.86
C GLU A 158 27.57 -13.81 6.70
N LYS A 159 26.59 -13.01 6.33
CA LYS A 159 26.73 -12.02 5.23
C LYS A 159 27.26 -12.63 3.92
N GLY A 160 26.80 -13.84 3.60
CA GLY A 160 27.22 -14.60 2.43
C GLY A 160 28.52 -15.40 2.58
N VAL A 161 29.23 -15.27 3.70
CA VAL A 161 30.49 -15.98 3.96
C VAL A 161 30.23 -17.26 4.75
N LYS A 162 30.61 -18.41 4.18
CA LYS A 162 30.44 -19.73 4.82
C LYS A 162 31.24 -19.84 6.13
N LYS A 163 30.58 -20.25 7.21
CA LYS A 163 31.14 -20.43 8.56
C LYS A 163 31.28 -21.90 8.94
N SER A 164 30.27 -22.72 8.64
CA SER A 164 30.32 -24.14 8.97
C SER A 164 29.74 -25.01 7.85
N ASP A 165 30.12 -26.29 7.87
CA ASP A 165 29.70 -27.32 6.93
C ASP A 165 29.76 -28.68 7.64
N LYS A 166 28.61 -29.28 7.95
CA LYS A 166 28.49 -30.51 8.69
C LYS A 166 27.55 -31.45 7.99
N THR A 167 27.84 -32.75 8.05
CA THR A 167 26.90 -33.77 7.56
C THR A 167 26.74 -34.81 8.69
N LEU A 168 25.47 -35.10 8.99
CA LEU A 168 25.08 -36.01 10.06
C LEU A 168 24.04 -37.00 9.51
N ASP A 169 23.96 -38.19 10.14
CA ASP A 169 22.85 -39.11 9.91
C ASP A 169 21.59 -38.59 10.61
N THR A 170 20.41 -38.78 10.02
CA THR A 170 19.13 -38.33 10.58
C THR A 170 18.02 -39.31 10.22
N ASN A 171 16.98 -39.33 11.06
CA ASN A 171 15.72 -40.00 10.79
C ASN A 171 14.61 -39.04 10.37
N ASP A 172 14.92 -37.74 10.22
CA ASP A 172 13.96 -36.75 9.82
C ASP A 172 13.52 -36.95 8.35
N GLU A 173 12.30 -36.57 8.07
CA GLU A 173 11.76 -36.58 6.70
C GLU A 173 12.61 -35.71 5.75
N ASN A 174 12.72 -36.17 4.50
CA ASN A 174 13.39 -35.39 3.46
C ASN A 174 12.81 -33.99 3.35
N GLY A 175 13.61 -33.04 2.84
CA GLY A 175 13.20 -31.66 2.59
C GLY A 175 14.29 -30.65 2.88
N THR A 176 13.93 -29.39 2.89
CA THR A 176 14.87 -28.28 3.14
C THR A 176 14.41 -27.43 4.32
N TYR A 177 15.34 -27.07 5.17
CA TYR A 177 15.13 -26.08 6.24
C TYR A 177 16.04 -24.89 5.96
N ILE A 178 15.49 -23.69 6.03
CA ILE A 178 16.21 -22.43 5.89
C ILE A 178 15.84 -21.54 7.06
N TYR A 179 16.88 -21.00 7.69
CA TYR A 179 16.74 -19.95 8.70
C TYR A 179 17.55 -18.74 8.27
N PHE A 180 16.99 -17.55 8.40
CA PHE A 180 17.70 -16.33 8.09
C PHE A 180 17.27 -15.15 8.98
N GLU A 181 18.23 -14.27 9.23
CA GLU A 181 18.05 -13.01 9.92
C GLU A 181 18.58 -11.90 8.99
N PRO A 182 17.71 -11.03 8.42
CA PRO A 182 18.15 -9.90 7.59
C PRO A 182 19.21 -9.05 8.29
N ASP A 183 20.20 -8.56 7.54
CA ASP A 183 21.29 -7.78 8.11
C ASP A 183 20.82 -6.36 8.47
N ASN A 184 20.76 -6.03 9.76
CA ASN A 184 20.33 -4.74 10.29
C ASN A 184 21.22 -3.55 9.88
N THR A 185 22.41 -3.81 9.34
CA THR A 185 23.26 -2.76 8.75
C THR A 185 22.74 -2.30 7.38
N LEU A 186 21.95 -3.13 6.70
CA LEU A 186 21.30 -2.85 5.43
C LEU A 186 19.82 -2.50 5.62
N PHE A 187 19.09 -3.32 6.38
CA PHE A 187 17.69 -3.13 6.72
C PHE A 187 17.60 -2.46 8.09
N LYS A 188 17.57 -1.14 8.10
CA LYS A 188 17.54 -0.37 9.35
C LYS A 188 16.15 -0.46 9.98
N ASP A 189 16.11 -0.78 11.28
CA ASP A 189 14.89 -0.80 12.09
C ASP A 189 13.72 -1.61 11.47
N TYR A 190 14.05 -2.69 10.75
CA TYR A 190 13.06 -3.51 10.09
C TYR A 190 12.27 -4.38 11.06
N SER A 191 11.03 -4.67 10.67
CA SER A 191 10.16 -5.61 11.38
C SER A 191 9.23 -6.34 10.41
N PHE A 192 9.09 -7.66 10.56
CA PHE A 192 8.07 -8.41 9.84
C PHE A 192 6.70 -8.17 10.48
N HIS A 193 5.78 -7.57 9.73
CA HIS A 193 4.40 -7.39 10.18
C HIS A 193 3.57 -8.63 9.89
N ASN A 194 2.95 -9.16 10.93
CA ASN A 194 2.18 -10.41 10.86
C ASN A 194 1.09 -10.38 9.78
N ASP A 195 0.39 -9.26 9.65
CA ASP A 195 -0.70 -9.10 8.67
C ASP A 195 -0.22 -9.20 7.23
N ILE A 196 0.97 -8.63 6.93
CA ILE A 196 1.58 -8.71 5.61
C ILE A 196 2.03 -10.13 5.31
N VAL A 197 2.70 -10.78 6.27
CA VAL A 197 3.14 -12.17 6.14
C VAL A 197 1.93 -13.09 5.97
N GLU A 198 0.93 -13.03 6.84
CA GLU A 198 -0.27 -13.88 6.75
C GLU A 198 -1.00 -13.70 5.41
N THR A 199 -1.13 -12.46 4.93
CA THR A 199 -1.73 -12.16 3.62
C THR A 199 -0.97 -12.83 2.49
N MET A 200 0.36 -12.73 2.51
CA MET A 200 1.21 -13.38 1.52
C MET A 200 1.07 -14.91 1.55
N LEU A 201 1.06 -15.51 2.74
CA LEU A 201 0.92 -16.96 2.91
C LEU A 201 -0.46 -17.47 2.46
N ARG A 202 -1.52 -16.72 2.74
CA ARG A 202 -2.88 -17.03 2.23
C ARG A 202 -2.90 -17.04 0.69
N ASN A 203 -2.27 -16.06 0.04
CA ASN A 203 -2.18 -16.03 -1.42
C ASN A 203 -1.51 -17.30 -1.97
N TYR A 204 -0.43 -17.79 -1.33
CA TYR A 204 0.20 -19.05 -1.73
C TYR A 204 -0.76 -20.25 -1.60
N THR A 205 -1.57 -20.30 -0.54
CA THR A 205 -2.54 -21.41 -0.40
C THR A 205 -3.69 -21.34 -1.38
N TYR A 206 -4.15 -20.15 -1.77
CA TYR A 206 -5.16 -19.97 -2.82
C TYR A 206 -4.67 -20.43 -4.19
N LEU A 207 -3.40 -20.17 -4.49
CA LEU A 207 -2.80 -20.52 -5.78
C LEU A 207 -2.29 -21.95 -5.86
N ASN A 208 -2.23 -22.65 -4.74
CA ASN A 208 -1.74 -24.03 -4.64
C ASN A 208 -2.72 -24.87 -3.80
N SER A 209 -3.86 -25.20 -4.41
CA SER A 209 -4.90 -25.99 -3.74
C SER A 209 -4.33 -27.33 -3.23
N GLY A 210 -4.60 -27.62 -1.96
CA GLY A 210 -4.09 -28.80 -1.26
C GLY A 210 -2.83 -28.55 -0.42
N LEU A 211 -2.05 -27.49 -0.70
CA LEU A 211 -0.93 -27.08 0.12
C LEU A 211 -1.39 -26.70 1.53
N THR A 212 -0.66 -27.16 2.54
CA THR A 212 -0.83 -26.74 3.92
C THR A 212 0.36 -25.89 4.34
N ILE A 213 0.13 -24.68 4.81
CA ILE A 213 1.15 -23.84 5.44
C ILE A 213 0.86 -23.76 6.94
N MET A 214 1.86 -24.10 7.75
CA MET A 214 1.85 -23.89 9.19
C MET A 214 2.61 -22.59 9.48
N TYR A 215 1.95 -21.57 9.96
CA TYR A 215 2.54 -20.28 10.28
C TYR A 215 2.43 -19.98 11.77
N ASN A 216 3.56 -19.91 12.47
CA ASN A 216 3.63 -19.75 13.93
C ASN A 216 2.66 -20.70 14.66
N GLY A 217 2.63 -21.98 14.26
CA GLY A 217 1.74 -23.00 14.79
C GLY A 217 0.28 -22.94 14.29
N ARG A 218 -0.13 -21.92 13.52
CA ARG A 218 -1.47 -21.81 12.93
C ARG A 218 -1.50 -22.43 11.53
N ARG A 219 -2.55 -23.17 11.23
CA ARG A 219 -2.73 -23.81 9.94
C ARG A 219 -3.45 -22.89 8.96
N ILE A 220 -2.84 -22.67 7.79
CA ILE A 220 -3.41 -21.94 6.66
C ILE A 220 -3.56 -22.94 5.50
N LYS A 221 -4.77 -23.04 4.94
CA LYS A 221 -5.07 -23.93 3.83
C LYS A 221 -6.30 -23.43 3.07
N SER A 222 -6.24 -23.44 1.73
CA SER A 222 -7.39 -23.24 0.86
C SER A 222 -7.83 -24.57 0.25
N ARG A 223 -9.14 -24.70 0.01
CA ARG A 223 -9.74 -25.86 -0.67
C ARG A 223 -10.21 -25.52 -2.08
N ASN A 224 -10.71 -24.29 -2.24
CA ASN A 224 -11.37 -23.84 -3.47
C ASN A 224 -10.57 -22.75 -4.20
N GLY A 225 -9.26 -22.63 -3.94
CA GLY A 225 -8.38 -21.76 -4.72
C GLY A 225 -8.81 -20.29 -4.81
N LEU A 226 -8.94 -19.77 -6.03
CA LEU A 226 -9.34 -18.38 -6.24
C LEU A 226 -10.75 -18.05 -5.77
N ALA A 227 -11.66 -19.02 -5.61
CA ALA A 227 -12.96 -18.77 -5.01
C ALA A 227 -12.84 -18.42 -3.52
N ASP A 228 -11.98 -19.12 -2.76
CA ASP A 228 -11.69 -18.79 -1.37
C ASP A 228 -11.02 -17.42 -1.27
N LEU A 229 -10.11 -17.09 -2.20
CA LEU A 229 -9.47 -15.78 -2.27
C LEU A 229 -10.52 -14.65 -2.40
N LEU A 230 -11.48 -14.80 -3.29
CA LEU A 230 -12.53 -13.80 -3.45
C LEU A 230 -13.42 -13.71 -2.21
N ASN A 231 -13.86 -14.84 -1.64
CA ASN A 231 -14.65 -14.85 -0.41
C ASN A 231 -13.95 -14.12 0.75
N ASP A 232 -12.64 -14.34 0.91
CA ASP A 232 -11.86 -13.75 2.00
C ASP A 232 -11.55 -12.25 1.78
N ASN A 233 -11.58 -11.78 0.53
CA ASN A 233 -11.21 -10.39 0.19
C ASN A 233 -12.40 -9.50 -0.14
N MET A 234 -13.56 -10.06 -0.50
CA MET A 234 -14.75 -9.26 -0.79
C MET A 234 -15.27 -8.56 0.48
N THR A 235 -15.56 -7.29 0.34
CA THR A 235 -16.17 -6.47 1.41
C THR A 235 -17.69 -6.48 1.38
N ASN A 236 -18.27 -6.90 0.25
CA ASN A 236 -19.72 -7.02 0.06
C ASN A 236 -20.06 -8.40 -0.49
N ASP A 237 -21.28 -8.85 -0.18
CA ASP A 237 -21.78 -10.12 -0.68
C ASP A 237 -21.89 -10.12 -2.22
N GLY A 238 -21.55 -11.25 -2.84
CA GLY A 238 -21.76 -11.47 -4.26
C GLY A 238 -23.24 -11.55 -4.60
N LEU A 239 -23.64 -11.01 -5.73
CA LEU A 239 -25.04 -11.10 -6.22
C LEU A 239 -25.43 -12.52 -6.61
N TYR A 240 -24.47 -13.39 -6.87
CA TYR A 240 -24.60 -14.80 -7.18
C TYR A 240 -23.36 -15.55 -6.67
N PRO A 241 -23.43 -16.88 -6.52
CA PRO A 241 -22.28 -17.68 -6.11
C PRO A 241 -21.08 -17.43 -7.02
N ILE A 242 -19.87 -17.41 -6.45
CA ILE A 242 -18.65 -17.19 -7.22
C ILE A 242 -18.54 -18.24 -8.33
N VAL A 243 -18.47 -17.78 -9.55
CA VAL A 243 -18.15 -18.62 -10.72
C VAL A 243 -16.66 -18.95 -10.65
N HIS A 244 -16.32 -20.24 -10.55
CA HIS A 244 -14.96 -20.71 -10.40
C HIS A 244 -14.66 -21.75 -11.48
N ILE A 245 -13.69 -21.48 -12.35
CA ILE A 245 -13.36 -22.30 -13.51
C ILE A 245 -11.86 -22.55 -13.55
N ILE A 246 -11.48 -23.82 -13.65
CA ILE A 246 -10.08 -24.26 -13.65
C ILE A 246 -9.76 -24.89 -14.99
N GLY A 247 -8.69 -24.44 -15.63
CA GLY A 247 -8.07 -25.02 -16.83
C GLY A 247 -6.68 -25.58 -16.53
N GLU A 248 -5.93 -25.96 -17.55
CA GLU A 248 -4.59 -26.53 -17.37
C GLU A 248 -3.60 -25.50 -16.86
N ASP A 249 -3.57 -24.31 -17.46
CA ASP A 249 -2.64 -23.22 -17.14
C ASP A 249 -3.34 -21.94 -16.69
N ILE A 250 -4.64 -21.99 -16.46
CA ILE A 250 -5.47 -20.85 -16.11
C ILE A 250 -6.51 -21.24 -15.09
N GLU A 251 -6.67 -20.39 -14.09
CA GLU A 251 -7.77 -20.44 -13.12
C GLU A 251 -8.42 -19.08 -13.06
N ILE A 252 -9.73 -19.02 -13.12
CA ILE A 252 -10.51 -17.78 -12.99
C ILE A 252 -11.61 -17.95 -11.94
N ALA A 253 -11.85 -16.88 -11.19
CA ALA A 253 -13.01 -16.81 -10.32
C ALA A 253 -13.60 -15.40 -10.41
N PHE A 254 -14.95 -15.28 -10.43
CA PHE A 254 -15.59 -13.97 -10.47
C PHE A 254 -17.03 -14.00 -9.92
N THR A 255 -17.47 -12.87 -9.46
CA THR A 255 -18.88 -12.55 -9.15
C THR A 255 -19.12 -11.06 -9.37
N HIS A 256 -20.38 -10.62 -9.36
CA HIS A 256 -20.72 -9.21 -9.27
C HIS A 256 -21.21 -8.85 -7.86
N THR A 257 -20.96 -7.63 -7.47
CA THR A 257 -21.43 -7.02 -6.22
C THR A 257 -22.22 -5.75 -6.50
N ASN A 258 -22.81 -5.17 -5.47
CA ASN A 258 -23.47 -3.87 -5.58
C ASN A 258 -22.50 -2.67 -5.50
N GLN A 259 -21.18 -2.92 -5.44
CA GLN A 259 -20.19 -1.85 -5.48
C GLN A 259 -20.12 -1.19 -6.87
N TYR A 260 -19.69 0.06 -6.89
CA TYR A 260 -19.32 0.73 -8.12
C TYR A 260 -17.88 0.39 -8.50
N GLY A 261 -17.63 0.23 -9.79
CA GLY A 261 -16.31 -0.07 -10.30
C GLY A 261 -16.03 -1.56 -10.46
N GLU A 262 -14.78 -1.92 -10.60
CA GLU A 262 -14.31 -3.28 -10.86
C GLU A 262 -13.10 -3.57 -9.98
N GLU A 263 -12.98 -4.79 -9.45
CA GLU A 263 -11.89 -5.22 -8.61
C GLU A 263 -11.25 -6.49 -9.19
N TYR A 264 -9.91 -6.51 -9.28
CA TYR A 264 -9.18 -7.62 -9.87
C TYR A 264 -8.00 -8.05 -9.00
N HIS A 265 -7.90 -9.35 -8.80
CA HIS A 265 -6.74 -10.02 -8.23
C HIS A 265 -6.07 -10.84 -9.34
N SER A 266 -4.82 -10.55 -9.67
CA SER A 266 -4.16 -11.23 -10.78
C SER A 266 -2.82 -11.83 -10.36
N PHE A 267 -2.55 -13.03 -10.90
CA PHE A 267 -1.39 -13.84 -10.54
C PHE A 267 -0.77 -14.48 -11.77
N VAL A 268 0.56 -14.58 -11.76
CA VAL A 268 1.33 -15.30 -12.78
C VAL A 268 2.35 -16.20 -12.11
N ASN A 269 2.29 -17.50 -12.41
CA ASN A 269 3.18 -18.54 -11.85
C ASN A 269 3.23 -18.54 -10.29
N GLY A 270 2.18 -18.05 -9.64
CA GLY A 270 2.12 -17.91 -8.18
C GLY A 270 2.53 -16.55 -7.65
N GLN A 271 2.95 -15.60 -8.49
CA GLN A 271 3.28 -14.23 -8.08
C GLN A 271 2.08 -13.31 -8.21
N HIS A 272 1.80 -12.54 -7.16
CA HIS A 272 0.75 -11.53 -7.18
C HIS A 272 1.18 -10.33 -8.02
N THR A 273 0.50 -10.10 -9.13
CA THR A 273 0.76 -8.97 -10.03
C THR A 273 -0.14 -7.79 -9.65
N THR A 274 0.26 -7.03 -8.64
CA THR A 274 -0.54 -5.93 -8.07
C THR A 274 -0.87 -4.83 -9.08
N GLN A 275 -0.03 -4.66 -10.09
CA GLN A 275 -0.25 -3.72 -11.21
C GLN A 275 -0.82 -4.42 -12.47
N GLY A 276 -1.24 -5.69 -12.35
CA GLY A 276 -1.84 -6.43 -13.44
C GLY A 276 -0.84 -6.87 -14.52
N GLY A 277 -1.19 -6.60 -15.76
CA GLY A 277 -0.41 -6.96 -16.94
C GLY A 277 -1.28 -7.47 -18.07
N THR A 278 -0.67 -8.11 -19.06
CA THR A 278 -1.33 -8.60 -20.30
C THR A 278 -2.46 -9.59 -20.02
N HIS A 279 -2.30 -10.50 -19.04
CA HIS A 279 -3.29 -11.50 -18.66
C HIS A 279 -4.55 -10.87 -18.03
N GLN A 280 -4.37 -9.87 -17.13
CA GLN A 280 -5.50 -9.16 -16.54
C GLN A 280 -6.23 -8.32 -17.58
N SER A 281 -5.51 -7.69 -18.50
CA SER A 281 -6.10 -6.92 -19.59
C SER A 281 -6.91 -7.83 -20.53
N ALA A 282 -6.38 -9.00 -20.87
CA ALA A 282 -7.09 -10.01 -21.64
C ALA A 282 -8.35 -10.49 -20.92
N PHE A 283 -8.27 -10.77 -19.61
CA PHE A 283 -9.44 -11.15 -18.82
C PHE A 283 -10.54 -10.09 -18.86
N LYS A 284 -10.18 -8.81 -18.59
CA LYS A 284 -11.11 -7.68 -18.60
C LYS A 284 -11.84 -7.52 -19.95
N GLU A 285 -11.12 -7.70 -21.02
CA GLU A 285 -11.68 -7.61 -22.37
C GLU A 285 -12.65 -8.77 -22.65
N HIS A 286 -12.15 -9.99 -22.46
CA HIS A 286 -12.87 -11.18 -22.91
C HIS A 286 -14.06 -11.55 -22.02
N ILE A 287 -14.01 -11.28 -20.70
CA ILE A 287 -15.17 -11.51 -19.83
C ILE A 287 -16.35 -10.62 -20.25
N ALA A 288 -16.09 -9.34 -20.52
CA ALA A 288 -17.12 -8.42 -20.95
C ALA A 288 -17.64 -8.75 -22.36
N LYS A 289 -16.76 -9.14 -23.26
CA LYS A 289 -17.10 -9.55 -24.61
C LYS A 289 -17.98 -10.81 -24.61
N THR A 290 -17.59 -11.84 -23.86
CA THR A 290 -18.34 -13.12 -23.80
C THR A 290 -19.74 -12.93 -23.22
N ILE A 291 -19.86 -12.20 -22.10
CA ILE A 291 -21.17 -11.91 -21.49
C ILE A 291 -22.06 -11.10 -22.44
N LYS A 292 -21.50 -10.10 -23.14
CA LYS A 292 -22.23 -9.32 -24.15
C LYS A 292 -22.71 -10.20 -25.31
N GLU A 293 -21.84 -11.07 -25.84
CA GLU A 293 -22.15 -12.00 -26.93
C GLU A 293 -23.23 -13.00 -26.50
N PHE A 294 -23.16 -13.55 -25.28
CA PHE A 294 -24.15 -14.47 -24.72
C PHE A 294 -25.56 -13.88 -24.72
N PHE A 295 -25.73 -12.64 -24.29
CA PHE A 295 -27.04 -11.98 -24.30
C PHE A 295 -27.46 -11.48 -25.68
N ASN A 296 -26.55 -11.46 -26.65
CA ASN A 296 -26.80 -10.90 -27.98
C ASN A 296 -27.40 -9.50 -27.97
N LYS A 297 -26.93 -8.64 -27.05
CA LYS A 297 -27.37 -7.26 -26.82
C LYS A 297 -26.19 -6.29 -26.89
N ASN A 298 -26.48 -5.05 -27.29
CA ASN A 298 -25.41 -4.04 -27.44
C ASN A 298 -25.10 -3.34 -26.11
N TYR A 299 -24.71 -4.12 -25.08
CA TYR A 299 -24.24 -3.56 -23.81
C TYR A 299 -22.85 -2.94 -23.96
N GLU A 300 -22.59 -1.87 -23.19
CA GLU A 300 -21.25 -1.33 -23.05
C GLU A 300 -20.41 -2.22 -22.13
N TYR A 301 -19.13 -2.42 -22.44
CA TYR A 301 -18.23 -3.24 -21.63
C TYR A 301 -18.08 -2.74 -20.20
N THR A 302 -18.16 -1.42 -20.00
CA THR A 302 -18.15 -0.79 -18.68
C THR A 302 -19.38 -1.16 -17.84
N ASP A 303 -20.57 -1.28 -18.46
CA ASP A 303 -21.80 -1.70 -17.77
C ASP A 303 -21.72 -3.17 -17.36
N VAL A 304 -21.11 -4.01 -18.19
CA VAL A 304 -20.89 -5.44 -17.92
C VAL A 304 -19.93 -5.63 -16.74
N ARG A 305 -18.86 -4.81 -16.66
CA ARG A 305 -17.86 -4.93 -15.59
C ARG A 305 -18.17 -4.17 -14.33
N ASN A 306 -19.20 -3.34 -14.32
CA ASN A 306 -19.56 -2.56 -13.13
C ASN A 306 -20.02 -3.49 -11.98
N GLY A 307 -19.32 -3.44 -10.87
CA GLY A 307 -19.51 -4.31 -9.72
C GLY A 307 -18.78 -5.66 -9.82
N LEU A 308 -18.00 -5.90 -10.88
CA LEU A 308 -17.27 -7.15 -11.06
C LEU A 308 -16.10 -7.25 -10.08
N VAL A 309 -16.08 -8.33 -9.30
CA VAL A 309 -14.94 -8.75 -8.48
C VAL A 309 -14.42 -10.05 -9.06
N ALA A 310 -13.16 -10.07 -9.47
CA ALA A 310 -12.60 -11.20 -10.20
C ALA A 310 -11.14 -11.51 -9.84
N ALA A 311 -10.77 -12.78 -9.99
CA ALA A 311 -9.41 -13.24 -9.86
C ALA A 311 -9.01 -14.06 -11.08
N ILE A 312 -7.75 -13.91 -11.51
CA ILE A 312 -7.14 -14.72 -12.56
C ILE A 312 -5.74 -15.17 -12.13
N ALA A 313 -5.46 -16.44 -12.26
CA ALA A 313 -4.13 -17.03 -12.15
C ALA A 313 -3.75 -17.68 -13.48
N LEU A 314 -2.54 -17.37 -13.97
CA LEU A 314 -2.03 -17.89 -15.25
C LEU A 314 -0.63 -18.47 -15.04
N ASN A 315 -0.36 -19.63 -15.66
CA ASN A 315 0.98 -20.22 -15.71
C ASN A 315 1.57 -19.98 -17.11
N VAL A 316 2.65 -19.20 -17.16
CA VAL A 316 3.34 -18.79 -18.40
C VAL A 316 4.74 -19.39 -18.41
N GLU A 317 5.21 -19.91 -19.53
CA GLU A 317 6.61 -20.33 -19.69
C GLU A 317 7.50 -19.10 -19.85
N GLU A 318 8.59 -19.05 -19.07
CA GLU A 318 9.58 -17.97 -19.11
C GLU A 318 8.96 -16.56 -19.04
N PRO A 319 8.17 -16.26 -17.98
CA PRO A 319 7.47 -14.98 -17.90
C PRO A 319 8.46 -13.80 -17.77
N VAL A 320 8.21 -12.76 -18.55
CA VAL A 320 8.92 -11.49 -18.48
C VAL A 320 8.05 -10.49 -17.70
N PHE A 321 8.59 -9.94 -16.63
CA PHE A 321 7.97 -8.89 -15.83
C PHE A 321 8.62 -7.54 -16.10
N GLU A 322 7.88 -6.44 -15.92
CA GLU A 322 8.42 -5.09 -16.13
C GLU A 322 9.48 -4.69 -15.08
N SER A 323 9.49 -5.36 -13.91
CA SER A 323 10.45 -5.11 -12.83
C SER A 323 10.83 -6.39 -12.09
N GLN A 324 11.93 -6.36 -11.36
CA GLN A 324 12.38 -7.49 -10.52
C GLN A 324 11.39 -7.81 -9.38
N THR A 325 10.59 -6.86 -8.94
CA THR A 325 9.53 -7.07 -7.95
C THR A 325 8.34 -7.86 -8.48
N LYS A 326 8.30 -8.14 -9.80
CA LYS A 326 7.32 -9.00 -10.50
C LYS A 326 5.85 -8.57 -10.32
N ILE A 327 5.63 -7.27 -10.14
CA ILE A 327 4.29 -6.71 -9.87
C ILE A 327 3.43 -6.54 -11.12
N LYS A 328 4.02 -6.63 -12.34
CA LYS A 328 3.32 -6.48 -13.61
C LYS A 328 3.89 -7.39 -14.67
N LEU A 329 3.02 -8.20 -15.32
CA LEU A 329 3.40 -9.07 -16.43
C LEU A 329 3.57 -8.29 -17.73
N GLY A 330 4.76 -8.40 -18.34
CA GLY A 330 5.06 -7.83 -19.66
C GLY A 330 4.92 -8.81 -20.83
N SER A 331 5.03 -10.15 -20.59
CA SER A 331 4.91 -11.16 -21.63
C SER A 331 3.60 -11.03 -22.40
N THR A 332 3.64 -11.20 -23.71
CA THR A 332 2.47 -11.20 -24.59
C THR A 332 2.08 -12.58 -25.07
N GLN A 333 2.93 -13.59 -24.84
CA GLN A 333 2.76 -14.99 -25.25
C GLN A 333 2.82 -15.93 -24.04
N MET A 334 2.18 -17.10 -24.15
CA MET A 334 2.17 -18.15 -23.12
C MET A 334 3.50 -18.89 -23.00
N ALA A 335 4.29 -18.92 -24.07
CA ALA A 335 5.63 -19.49 -24.17
C ALA A 335 6.42 -18.69 -25.21
N PRO A 336 7.75 -18.78 -25.29
CA PRO A 336 8.58 -18.01 -26.24
C PRO A 336 8.12 -18.05 -27.68
N ASP A 337 7.61 -19.20 -28.16
CA ASP A 337 7.03 -19.38 -29.51
C ASP A 337 5.56 -19.83 -29.44
N GLY A 338 4.88 -19.58 -28.33
CA GLY A 338 3.52 -20.00 -28.07
C GLY A 338 2.48 -19.02 -28.59
N GLU A 339 1.21 -19.37 -28.36
CA GLU A 339 0.10 -18.47 -28.67
C GLU A 339 0.06 -17.24 -27.74
N SER A 340 -0.63 -16.19 -28.20
CA SER A 340 -0.74 -14.98 -27.39
C SER A 340 -1.61 -15.21 -26.15
N ILE A 341 -1.22 -14.57 -25.03
CA ILE A 341 -1.98 -14.59 -23.77
C ILE A 341 -3.40 -14.07 -24.00
N ASN A 342 -3.57 -13.04 -24.82
CA ASN A 342 -4.91 -12.50 -25.15
C ASN A 342 -5.79 -13.57 -25.79
N LYS A 343 -5.27 -14.33 -26.76
CA LYS A 343 -6.03 -15.40 -27.43
C LYS A 343 -6.31 -16.56 -26.47
N TYR A 344 -5.29 -17.05 -25.75
CA TYR A 344 -5.45 -18.17 -24.81
C TYR A 344 -6.51 -17.89 -23.74
N VAL A 345 -6.40 -16.75 -23.07
CA VAL A 345 -7.38 -16.30 -22.07
C VAL A 345 -8.76 -16.09 -22.71
N GLY A 346 -8.79 -15.49 -23.90
CA GLY A 346 -10.03 -15.22 -24.61
C GLY A 346 -10.79 -16.49 -25.01
N ASP A 347 -10.11 -17.47 -25.60
CA ASP A 347 -10.70 -18.73 -26.01
C ASP A 347 -11.18 -19.54 -24.80
N PHE A 348 -10.40 -19.53 -23.69
CA PHE A 348 -10.80 -20.17 -22.44
C PHE A 348 -12.06 -19.55 -21.83
N ILE A 349 -12.12 -18.23 -21.73
CA ILE A 349 -13.27 -17.51 -21.17
C ILE A 349 -14.49 -17.73 -22.07
N LYS A 350 -14.33 -17.58 -23.37
CA LYS A 350 -15.43 -17.74 -24.33
C LYS A 350 -16.08 -19.13 -24.23
N LEU A 351 -15.27 -20.17 -24.16
CA LEU A 351 -15.78 -21.54 -24.10
C LEU A 351 -16.45 -21.80 -22.74
N ASN A 352 -15.77 -21.51 -21.66
CA ASN A 352 -16.18 -22.00 -20.34
C ASN A 352 -17.23 -21.10 -19.67
N VAL A 353 -17.11 -19.77 -19.82
CA VAL A 353 -18.10 -18.85 -19.24
C VAL A 353 -19.41 -18.91 -20.02
N ASP A 354 -19.36 -18.99 -21.35
CA ASP A 354 -20.57 -19.16 -22.17
C ASP A 354 -21.32 -20.46 -21.80
N ASN A 355 -20.59 -21.59 -21.70
CA ASN A 355 -21.16 -22.85 -21.24
C ASN A 355 -21.74 -22.73 -19.82
N TYR A 356 -21.03 -22.09 -18.89
CA TYR A 356 -21.50 -21.92 -17.52
C TYR A 356 -22.83 -21.15 -17.48
N LEU A 357 -22.95 -20.06 -18.23
CA LEU A 357 -24.16 -19.25 -18.27
C LEU A 357 -25.36 -20.00 -18.88
N HIS A 358 -25.11 -20.90 -19.84
CA HIS A 358 -26.16 -21.77 -20.38
C HIS A 358 -26.65 -22.82 -19.37
N ILE A 359 -25.75 -23.33 -18.51
CA ILE A 359 -26.08 -24.30 -17.46
C ILE A 359 -26.77 -23.64 -16.27
N HIS A 360 -26.44 -22.37 -15.99
CA HIS A 360 -26.93 -21.60 -14.85
C HIS A 360 -27.73 -20.36 -15.30
N PRO A 361 -28.94 -20.53 -15.82
CA PRO A 361 -29.77 -19.41 -16.30
C PRO A 361 -30.18 -18.44 -15.20
N ASP A 362 -30.26 -18.89 -13.95
CA ASP A 362 -30.48 -18.07 -12.75
C ASP A 362 -29.34 -17.05 -12.53
N VAL A 363 -28.10 -17.48 -12.65
CA VAL A 363 -26.93 -16.60 -12.59
C VAL A 363 -26.92 -15.63 -13.77
N ALA A 364 -27.21 -16.11 -14.99
CA ALA A 364 -27.29 -15.28 -16.18
C ALA A 364 -28.34 -14.16 -16.03
N GLU A 365 -29.52 -14.46 -15.46
CA GLU A 365 -30.55 -13.47 -15.20
C GLU A 365 -30.09 -12.38 -14.20
N VAL A 366 -29.42 -12.77 -13.13
CA VAL A 366 -28.85 -11.81 -12.15
C VAL A 366 -27.81 -10.90 -12.81
N ILE A 367 -26.91 -11.47 -13.62
CA ILE A 367 -25.92 -10.68 -14.37
C ILE A 367 -26.61 -9.71 -15.32
N GLU A 368 -27.61 -10.16 -16.08
CA GLU A 368 -28.31 -9.28 -17.02
C GLU A 368 -29.05 -8.14 -16.30
N ASN A 369 -29.66 -8.43 -15.16
CA ASN A 369 -30.33 -7.41 -14.36
C ASN A 369 -29.34 -6.37 -13.82
N LYS A 370 -28.14 -6.81 -13.37
CA LYS A 370 -27.07 -5.89 -12.94
C LYS A 370 -26.57 -5.01 -14.10
N ILE A 371 -26.39 -5.58 -15.30
CA ILE A 371 -25.99 -4.83 -16.49
C ILE A 371 -27.03 -3.76 -16.84
N LYS A 372 -28.33 -4.14 -16.82
CA LYS A 372 -29.44 -3.22 -17.10
C LYS A 372 -29.52 -2.08 -16.08
N GLU A 373 -29.27 -2.39 -14.81
CA GLU A 373 -29.18 -1.39 -13.74
C GLU A 373 -28.02 -0.42 -14.02
N SER A 374 -26.83 -0.94 -14.26
CA SER A 374 -25.62 -0.17 -14.60
C SER A 374 -25.82 0.72 -15.82
N GLU A 375 -26.46 0.19 -16.88
CA GLU A 375 -26.79 0.96 -18.08
C GLU A 375 -27.77 2.10 -17.78
N ARG A 376 -28.82 1.84 -16.97
CA ARG A 376 -29.78 2.89 -16.55
C ARG A 376 -29.08 3.97 -15.75
N GLU A 377 -28.23 3.60 -14.80
CA GLU A 377 -27.46 4.54 -14.02
C GLU A 377 -26.52 5.37 -14.88
N ARG A 378 -25.75 4.73 -15.78
CA ARG A 378 -24.86 5.43 -16.72
C ARG A 378 -25.60 6.40 -17.61
N LYS A 379 -26.73 6.00 -18.21
CA LYS A 379 -27.58 6.85 -19.05
C LYS A 379 -28.17 8.03 -18.26
N ALA A 380 -28.65 7.78 -17.04
CA ALA A 380 -29.17 8.83 -16.16
C ALA A 380 -28.04 9.82 -15.79
N MET A 381 -26.83 9.29 -15.56
CA MET A 381 -25.66 10.11 -15.21
C MET A 381 -25.10 10.91 -16.38
N ALA A 382 -25.15 10.40 -17.61
CA ALA A 382 -24.61 11.11 -18.77
C ALA A 382 -25.26 12.50 -18.94
N GLY A 383 -26.56 12.62 -18.65
CA GLY A 383 -27.26 13.89 -18.63
C GLY A 383 -26.83 14.80 -17.46
N VAL A 384 -26.69 14.22 -16.26
CA VAL A 384 -26.31 14.94 -15.04
C VAL A 384 -24.84 15.36 -15.11
N THR A 385 -23.94 14.46 -15.56
CA THR A 385 -22.53 14.74 -15.71
C THR A 385 -22.29 15.84 -16.76
N LYS A 386 -23.04 15.84 -17.86
CA LYS A 386 -22.97 16.93 -18.86
C LYS A 386 -23.36 18.27 -18.25
N LEU A 387 -24.47 18.31 -17.51
CA LEU A 387 -24.90 19.52 -16.79
C LEU A 387 -23.92 19.92 -15.68
N ALA A 388 -23.37 18.94 -14.95
CA ALA A 388 -22.37 19.15 -13.90
C ALA A 388 -21.05 19.65 -14.49
N ARG A 389 -20.58 19.09 -15.62
CA ARG A 389 -19.40 19.56 -16.37
C ARG A 389 -19.60 20.96 -16.94
N GLU A 390 -20.78 21.28 -17.44
CA GLU A 390 -21.10 22.65 -17.89
C GLU A 390 -21.11 23.63 -16.71
N ARG A 391 -21.63 23.21 -15.55
CA ARG A 391 -21.57 23.99 -14.31
C ARG A 391 -20.15 24.07 -13.76
N ALA A 392 -19.39 22.99 -13.74
CA ALA A 392 -17.99 22.95 -13.31
C ALA A 392 -17.07 23.74 -14.25
N LYS A 393 -17.28 23.70 -15.58
CA LYS A 393 -16.57 24.58 -16.52
C LYS A 393 -16.87 26.04 -16.28
N LYS A 394 -18.13 26.39 -15.97
CA LYS A 394 -18.50 27.75 -15.56
C LYS A 394 -17.93 28.11 -14.19
N ALA A 395 -17.83 27.14 -13.28
CA ALA A 395 -17.24 27.30 -11.94
C ALA A 395 -15.70 27.22 -11.93
N ASN A 396 -15.05 26.45 -12.82
CA ASN A 396 -13.59 26.38 -12.94
C ASN A 396 -12.97 27.68 -13.44
N LEU A 397 -13.69 28.49 -14.19
CA LEU A 397 -13.29 29.88 -14.45
C LEU A 397 -13.33 30.77 -13.20
N HIS A 398 -14.01 30.32 -12.10
CA HIS A 398 -14.19 31.06 -10.86
C HIS A 398 -14.27 30.15 -9.62
N ASN A 399 -13.58 28.98 -9.62
CA ASN A 399 -13.62 28.08 -8.45
C ASN A 399 -12.88 28.70 -7.26
N ARG A 400 -13.61 29.51 -6.50
CA ARG A 400 -13.09 30.16 -5.28
C ARG A 400 -12.70 29.15 -4.18
N LYS A 401 -13.11 27.87 -4.31
CA LYS A 401 -12.88 26.82 -3.32
C LYS A 401 -11.54 26.11 -3.49
N LEU A 402 -11.06 25.96 -4.73
CA LEU A 402 -9.78 25.30 -5.02
C LEU A 402 -8.67 26.34 -5.14
N ARG A 403 -7.66 26.21 -4.31
CA ARG A 403 -6.36 26.87 -4.46
C ARG A 403 -5.37 25.81 -4.93
N ASP A 404 -5.27 25.70 -6.25
CA ASP A 404 -4.50 24.64 -6.91
C ASP A 404 -2.98 24.77 -6.71
N CYS A 405 -2.24 23.68 -6.94
CA CYS A 405 -0.78 23.64 -7.01
C CYS A 405 -0.33 23.56 -8.49
N ARG A 406 0.98 23.65 -8.70
CA ARG A 406 1.56 23.65 -10.06
C ARG A 406 1.89 22.26 -10.58
N ILE A 407 2.22 21.32 -9.68
CA ILE A 407 2.67 19.98 -9.99
C ILE A 407 1.57 19.01 -9.55
N HIS A 408 1.13 18.15 -10.46
CA HIS A 408 0.10 17.16 -10.19
C HIS A 408 0.66 15.75 -10.28
N PHE A 409 -0.01 14.79 -9.64
CA PHE A 409 0.37 13.39 -9.65
C PHE A 409 0.33 12.78 -11.06
N CYS A 410 -0.61 13.21 -11.90
CA CYS A 410 -0.70 12.81 -13.30
C CYS A 410 0.41 13.39 -14.21
N ASP A 411 1.28 14.27 -13.72
CA ASP A 411 2.39 14.86 -14.47
C ASP A 411 3.56 13.86 -14.62
N ALA A 412 3.45 12.96 -15.58
CA ALA A 412 4.38 11.82 -15.74
C ALA A 412 5.88 12.21 -15.87
N LYS A 413 6.19 13.45 -16.23
CA LYS A 413 7.55 13.95 -16.47
C LYS A 413 8.15 14.69 -15.27
N ASN A 414 7.41 14.87 -14.19
CA ASN A 414 7.86 15.66 -13.04
C ASN A 414 8.30 14.76 -11.89
N ASP A 415 9.56 14.87 -11.48
CA ASP A 415 10.15 14.04 -10.42
C ASP A 415 9.50 14.28 -9.04
N ARG A 416 8.86 15.45 -8.83
CA ARG A 416 8.18 15.81 -7.58
C ARG A 416 6.69 15.47 -7.56
N LYS A 417 6.16 14.76 -8.55
CA LYS A 417 4.73 14.41 -8.64
C LYS A 417 4.21 13.65 -7.42
N GLU A 418 5.05 12.81 -6.81
CA GLU A 418 4.72 12.04 -5.61
C GLU A 418 4.50 12.91 -4.36
N GLU A 419 5.02 14.14 -4.35
CA GLU A 419 4.82 15.11 -3.29
C GLU A 419 3.47 15.81 -3.39
N SER A 420 2.77 15.70 -4.54
CA SER A 420 1.53 16.40 -4.79
C SER A 420 0.45 16.04 -3.77
N SER A 421 -0.19 17.03 -3.19
CA SER A 421 -1.20 16.84 -2.15
C SER A 421 -2.30 17.90 -2.23
N ILE A 422 -3.50 17.52 -1.77
CA ILE A 422 -4.62 18.45 -1.61
C ILE A 422 -5.14 18.36 -0.17
N PHE A 423 -5.28 19.51 0.49
CA PHE A 423 -5.89 19.62 1.81
C PHE A 423 -7.37 19.96 1.66
N ILE A 424 -8.25 19.10 2.14
CA ILE A 424 -9.69 19.33 2.21
C ILE A 424 -9.97 19.91 3.59
N THR A 425 -10.41 21.17 3.65
CA THR A 425 -10.57 21.93 4.90
C THR A 425 -12.01 22.28 5.19
N GLU A 426 -12.31 22.47 6.46
CA GLU A 426 -13.58 23.03 6.92
C GLU A 426 -13.53 24.57 6.86
N GLY A 427 -14.26 25.15 5.90
CA GLY A 427 -14.44 26.61 5.81
C GLY A 427 -13.22 27.40 5.33
N ASP A 428 -13.45 28.70 5.18
CA ASP A 428 -12.48 29.61 4.57
C ASP A 428 -11.35 30.04 5.54
N SER A 429 -11.55 29.94 6.85
CA SER A 429 -10.54 30.35 7.85
C SER A 429 -9.34 29.42 7.84
N ALA A 430 -9.57 28.11 8.03
CA ALA A 430 -8.53 27.09 7.98
C ALA A 430 -7.87 27.04 6.58
N SER A 431 -8.69 27.11 5.51
CA SER A 431 -8.24 27.20 4.13
C SER A 431 -7.29 28.37 3.91
N GLY A 432 -7.61 29.53 4.49
CA GLY A 432 -6.80 30.76 4.38
C GLY A 432 -5.42 30.62 5.05
N SER A 433 -5.35 30.00 6.22
CA SER A 433 -4.09 29.76 6.95
C SER A 433 -3.20 28.80 6.17
N ILE A 434 -3.75 27.65 5.73
CA ILE A 434 -2.99 26.66 4.94
C ILE A 434 -2.55 27.25 3.59
N THR A 435 -3.41 27.99 2.89
CA THR A 435 -3.09 28.62 1.60
C THR A 435 -1.89 29.55 1.69
N LYS A 436 -1.72 30.27 2.80
CA LYS A 436 -0.58 31.17 3.00
C LYS A 436 0.72 30.46 3.34
N SER A 437 0.62 29.25 3.90
CA SER A 437 1.76 28.48 4.44
C SER A 437 2.25 27.37 3.52
N ARG A 438 1.44 26.96 2.55
CA ARG A 438 1.67 25.80 1.68
C ARG A 438 2.83 25.97 0.67
N ASP A 439 3.41 24.89 0.23
CA ASP A 439 4.22 24.87 -1.01
C ASP A 439 3.28 24.98 -2.22
N VAL A 440 3.32 26.12 -2.89
CA VAL A 440 2.49 26.40 -4.08
C VAL A 440 2.78 25.41 -5.23
N ASN A 441 3.93 24.77 -5.24
CA ASN A 441 4.28 23.84 -6.29
C ASN A 441 3.57 22.50 -6.13
N THR A 442 3.48 21.96 -4.91
CA THR A 442 3.02 20.58 -4.68
C THR A 442 1.78 20.47 -3.79
N GLN A 443 1.34 21.55 -3.15
CA GLN A 443 0.23 21.52 -2.21
C GLN A 443 -0.95 22.38 -2.69
N ALA A 444 -2.12 21.76 -2.83
CA ALA A 444 -3.38 22.40 -3.14
C ALA A 444 -4.29 22.46 -1.89
N VAL A 445 -5.28 23.34 -1.89
CA VAL A 445 -6.27 23.48 -0.81
C VAL A 445 -7.67 23.55 -1.42
N PHE A 446 -8.59 22.75 -0.87
CA PHE A 446 -10.00 22.77 -1.19
C PHE A 446 -10.83 23.09 0.06
N SER A 447 -11.63 24.16 -0.01
CA SER A 447 -12.45 24.65 1.11
C SER A 447 -13.89 24.15 0.97
N LEU A 448 -14.37 23.39 1.96
CA LEU A 448 -15.77 22.98 2.08
C LEU A 448 -16.61 24.13 2.67
N ARG A 449 -17.90 24.22 2.31
CA ARG A 449 -18.87 25.10 2.95
C ARG A 449 -19.73 24.32 3.93
N GLY A 450 -19.31 24.28 5.18
CA GLY A 450 -20.04 23.58 6.25
C GLY A 450 -19.98 22.06 6.09
N LYS A 451 -20.90 21.37 6.74
CA LYS A 451 -20.97 19.89 6.74
C LYS A 451 -21.43 19.38 5.38
N PRO A 452 -20.64 18.50 4.73
CA PRO A 452 -21.06 17.90 3.46
C PRO A 452 -22.25 16.95 3.67
N LEU A 453 -22.91 16.60 2.56
CA LEU A 453 -24.03 15.67 2.56
C LEU A 453 -23.59 14.28 3.07
N ASN A 454 -24.41 13.65 3.92
CA ASN A 454 -24.23 12.25 4.23
C ASN A 454 -24.54 11.40 2.98
N SER A 455 -23.51 10.84 2.39
CA SER A 455 -23.60 10.10 1.12
C SER A 455 -23.97 8.62 1.29
N PHE A 456 -24.06 8.12 2.52
CA PHE A 456 -24.39 6.72 2.78
C PHE A 456 -25.81 6.36 2.26
N GLY A 457 -25.90 5.29 1.48
CA GLY A 457 -27.15 4.81 0.89
C GLY A 457 -27.74 5.70 -0.21
N LEU A 458 -27.02 6.74 -0.64
CA LEU A 458 -27.43 7.59 -1.75
C LEU A 458 -26.92 7.03 -3.09
N THR A 459 -27.66 7.31 -4.15
CA THR A 459 -27.21 6.99 -5.51
C THR A 459 -26.17 8.00 -5.98
N LYS A 460 -25.30 7.56 -6.90
CA LYS A 460 -24.25 8.40 -7.51
C LYS A 460 -24.85 9.67 -8.14
N LYS A 461 -26.08 9.59 -8.66
CA LYS A 461 -26.81 10.74 -9.22
C LYS A 461 -27.00 11.86 -8.18
N VAL A 462 -27.51 11.53 -6.99
CA VAL A 462 -27.76 12.51 -5.92
C VAL A 462 -26.46 13.16 -5.46
N VAL A 463 -25.38 12.38 -5.39
CA VAL A 463 -24.05 12.87 -5.02
C VAL A 463 -23.50 13.84 -6.06
N TYR A 464 -23.70 13.56 -7.37
CA TYR A 464 -23.28 14.48 -8.44
C TYR A 464 -24.12 15.75 -8.53
N GLU A 465 -25.36 15.70 -8.06
CA GLU A 465 -26.21 16.91 -7.94
C GLU A 465 -25.80 17.80 -6.76
N ASN A 466 -25.07 17.26 -5.78
CA ASN A 466 -24.50 18.02 -4.68
C ASN A 466 -23.28 18.84 -5.15
N GLU A 467 -23.34 20.16 -4.95
CA GLU A 467 -22.33 21.09 -5.44
C GLU A 467 -20.94 20.81 -4.82
N GLU A 468 -20.87 20.53 -3.51
CA GLU A 468 -19.63 20.30 -2.77
C GLU A 468 -18.89 19.08 -3.30
N PHE A 469 -19.59 17.93 -3.38
CA PHE A 469 -19.01 16.68 -3.88
C PHE A 469 -18.69 16.73 -5.36
N ASN A 470 -19.51 17.41 -6.16
CA ASN A 470 -19.22 17.60 -7.57
C ASN A 470 -17.93 18.39 -7.79
N LEU A 471 -17.77 19.52 -7.07
CA LEU A 471 -16.55 20.32 -7.15
C LEU A 471 -15.31 19.60 -6.60
N LEU A 472 -15.49 18.76 -5.58
CA LEU A 472 -14.39 17.94 -5.02
C LEU A 472 -13.96 16.86 -6.01
N GLN A 473 -14.90 16.14 -6.64
CA GLN A 473 -14.60 15.15 -7.67
C GLN A 473 -13.86 15.77 -8.85
N ALA A 474 -14.34 16.91 -9.34
CA ALA A 474 -13.70 17.64 -10.42
C ALA A 474 -12.31 18.17 -10.03
N ALA A 475 -12.10 18.57 -8.76
CA ALA A 475 -10.79 18.99 -8.27
C ALA A 475 -9.79 17.84 -8.24
N LEU A 476 -10.24 16.62 -7.86
CA LEU A 476 -9.42 15.42 -7.80
C LEU A 476 -9.22 14.75 -9.17
N ASP A 477 -10.13 15.00 -10.13
CA ASP A 477 -10.23 14.34 -11.44
C ASP A 477 -10.35 12.80 -11.32
N ILE A 478 -11.32 12.36 -10.52
CA ILE A 478 -11.59 10.94 -10.22
C ILE A 478 -12.90 10.42 -10.81
N GLU A 479 -13.56 11.20 -11.68
CA GLU A 479 -14.88 10.85 -12.23
C GLU A 479 -14.85 9.61 -13.11
N GLU A 480 -13.77 9.42 -13.89
CA GLU A 480 -13.60 8.34 -14.85
C GLU A 480 -12.61 7.24 -14.38
N GLY A 481 -12.09 7.35 -13.15
CA GLY A 481 -11.12 6.44 -12.57
C GLY A 481 -9.98 7.17 -11.89
N LEU A 482 -8.94 6.43 -11.49
CA LEU A 482 -7.78 7.00 -10.79
C LEU A 482 -6.58 7.29 -11.71
N ASP A 483 -6.67 6.96 -12.99
CA ASP A 483 -5.54 7.14 -13.93
C ASP A 483 -5.21 8.64 -14.16
N THR A 484 -6.20 9.51 -13.96
CA THR A 484 -6.07 10.97 -14.07
C THR A 484 -5.99 11.66 -12.72
N LEU A 485 -5.84 10.91 -11.61
CA LEU A 485 -5.78 11.47 -10.27
C LEU A 485 -4.75 12.60 -10.19
N ARG A 486 -5.19 13.79 -9.74
CA ARG A 486 -4.35 14.99 -9.74
C ARG A 486 -3.40 15.09 -8.55
N TYR A 487 -3.72 14.47 -7.42
CA TYR A 487 -2.93 14.60 -6.20
C TYR A 487 -2.65 13.23 -5.60
N ASN A 488 -1.37 12.94 -5.35
CA ASN A 488 -0.95 11.68 -4.73
C ASN A 488 -1.53 11.51 -3.31
N LYS A 489 -1.65 12.62 -2.56
CA LYS A 489 -2.20 12.60 -1.21
C LYS A 489 -3.44 13.48 -1.10
N VAL A 490 -4.56 12.87 -0.76
CA VAL A 490 -5.83 13.54 -0.45
C VAL A 490 -5.95 13.61 1.06
N ILE A 491 -5.72 14.78 1.62
CA ILE A 491 -5.55 14.99 3.06
C ILE A 491 -6.77 15.70 3.63
N VAL A 492 -7.49 15.02 4.52
CA VAL A 492 -8.62 15.62 5.26
C VAL A 492 -8.05 16.40 6.45
N ALA A 493 -8.20 17.72 6.39
CA ALA A 493 -7.71 18.66 7.40
C ALA A 493 -8.90 19.40 8.03
N THR A 494 -9.45 18.81 9.08
CA THR A 494 -10.59 19.34 9.84
C THR A 494 -10.18 19.67 11.27
N ASP A 495 -10.98 20.49 11.94
CA ASP A 495 -10.77 20.83 13.34
C ASP A 495 -10.79 19.58 14.24
N ALA A 496 -10.14 19.66 15.38
CA ALA A 496 -10.06 18.55 16.35
C ALA A 496 -11.31 18.45 17.25
N ASP A 497 -12.36 19.20 16.95
CA ASP A 497 -13.62 19.19 17.68
C ASP A 497 -14.62 18.16 17.11
N VAL A 498 -15.80 18.09 17.74
CA VAL A 498 -16.87 17.14 17.37
C VAL A 498 -17.37 17.40 15.95
N ASP A 499 -17.46 18.64 15.52
CA ASP A 499 -17.92 19.02 14.18
C ASP A 499 -16.90 18.64 13.11
N GLY A 500 -15.62 18.91 13.35
CA GLY A 500 -14.55 18.51 12.47
C GLY A 500 -14.42 16.97 12.33
N MET A 501 -14.60 16.22 13.44
CA MET A 501 -14.66 14.76 13.39
C MET A 501 -15.85 14.27 12.55
N HIS A 502 -17.02 14.91 12.66
CA HIS A 502 -18.18 14.57 11.84
C HIS A 502 -17.94 14.86 10.35
N ILE A 503 -17.36 16.01 9.99
CA ILE A 503 -17.00 16.34 8.60
C ILE A 503 -15.99 15.33 8.05
N ARG A 504 -15.00 14.95 8.83
CA ARG A 504 -14.04 13.90 8.47
C ARG A 504 -14.75 12.58 8.13
N LEU A 505 -15.66 12.13 8.98
CA LEU A 505 -16.42 10.91 8.76
C LEU A 505 -17.29 11.00 7.50
N LEU A 506 -17.94 12.13 7.22
CA LEU A 506 -18.74 12.35 6.02
C LEU A 506 -17.90 12.26 4.74
N ILE A 507 -16.68 12.84 4.74
CA ILE A 507 -15.76 12.78 3.60
C ILE A 507 -15.24 11.35 3.39
N ILE A 508 -14.84 10.67 4.47
CA ILE A 508 -14.37 9.28 4.39
C ILE A 508 -15.50 8.38 3.89
N THR A 509 -16.74 8.56 4.38
CA THR A 509 -17.91 7.81 3.89
C THR A 509 -18.13 8.00 2.40
N PHE A 510 -17.99 9.22 1.91
CA PHE A 510 -18.07 9.50 0.48
C PHE A 510 -17.01 8.74 -0.33
N PHE A 511 -15.75 8.74 0.11
CA PHE A 511 -14.70 7.98 -0.57
C PHE A 511 -14.91 6.46 -0.47
N LEU A 512 -15.29 5.95 0.69
CA LEU A 512 -15.55 4.52 0.90
C LEU A 512 -16.68 4.01 -0.01
N GLN A 513 -17.73 4.79 -0.20
CA GLN A 513 -18.90 4.36 -0.96
C GLN A 513 -18.72 4.51 -2.47
N PHE A 514 -18.08 5.59 -2.94
CA PHE A 514 -18.04 5.91 -4.37
C PHE A 514 -16.65 5.78 -5.01
N PHE A 515 -15.58 5.82 -4.20
CA PHE A 515 -14.20 5.76 -4.65
C PHE A 515 -13.32 4.91 -3.73
N PRO A 516 -13.73 3.64 -3.41
CA PRO A 516 -12.98 2.80 -2.48
C PRO A 516 -11.54 2.54 -2.92
N GLU A 517 -11.29 2.51 -4.24
CA GLU A 517 -9.95 2.35 -4.79
C GLU A 517 -8.98 3.48 -4.39
N LEU A 518 -9.50 4.69 -4.15
CA LEU A 518 -8.68 5.81 -3.67
C LEU A 518 -8.08 5.52 -2.28
N ILE A 519 -8.85 4.83 -1.43
CA ILE A 519 -8.41 4.40 -0.10
C ILE A 519 -7.53 3.16 -0.20
N LYS A 520 -7.95 2.13 -0.96
CA LYS A 520 -7.19 0.89 -1.14
C LYS A 520 -5.79 1.12 -1.72
N LYS A 521 -5.64 2.10 -2.63
CA LYS A 521 -4.34 2.51 -3.18
C LYS A 521 -3.56 3.47 -2.28
N GLY A 522 -4.08 3.78 -1.10
CA GLY A 522 -3.35 4.53 -0.07
C GLY A 522 -3.26 6.04 -0.31
N HIS A 523 -4.19 6.62 -1.06
CA HIS A 523 -4.16 8.06 -1.36
C HIS A 523 -4.87 8.95 -0.33
N VAL A 524 -5.65 8.39 0.62
CA VAL A 524 -6.44 9.18 1.56
C VAL A 524 -5.78 9.23 2.93
N TYR A 525 -5.64 10.43 3.47
CA TYR A 525 -4.99 10.71 4.74
C TYR A 525 -5.81 11.66 5.60
N VAL A 526 -5.59 11.59 6.92
CA VAL A 526 -6.07 12.57 7.89
C VAL A 526 -4.87 13.34 8.42
N LEU A 527 -4.94 14.66 8.41
CA LEU A 527 -3.91 15.51 9.00
C LEU A 527 -4.05 15.49 10.54
N GLN A 528 -3.00 15.09 11.22
CA GLN A 528 -2.91 15.30 12.65
C GLN A 528 -2.43 16.72 12.93
N THR A 529 -3.19 17.46 13.70
CA THR A 529 -2.86 18.84 14.12
C THR A 529 -2.58 18.87 15.61
N PRO A 530 -1.67 19.75 16.07
CA PRO A 530 -1.36 19.82 17.49
C PRO A 530 -2.58 20.30 18.29
N LEU A 531 -2.78 19.69 19.45
CA LEU A 531 -3.80 20.08 20.41
C LEU A 531 -3.32 21.21 21.33
N PHE A 532 -1.99 21.27 21.57
CA PHE A 532 -1.40 22.26 22.48
C PHE A 532 -0.14 22.87 21.88
N ARG A 533 0.05 24.16 22.19
CA ARG A 533 1.31 24.87 22.03
C ARG A 533 1.86 25.18 23.41
N VAL A 534 3.06 24.68 23.73
CA VAL A 534 3.78 24.96 24.97
C VAL A 534 5.02 25.77 24.59
N ARG A 535 5.18 26.99 25.17
CA ARG A 535 6.34 27.82 24.88
C ARG A 535 6.89 28.48 26.12
N ASN A 536 8.19 28.70 26.16
CA ASN A 536 8.82 29.45 27.23
C ASN A 536 9.97 30.32 26.72
N LYS A 537 10.30 31.37 27.46
CA LYS A 537 11.42 32.24 27.10
C LYS A 537 12.73 31.48 27.23
N ARG A 538 13.61 31.62 26.24
CA ARG A 538 14.95 31.00 26.23
C ARG A 538 15.72 31.20 27.52
N THR A 539 15.61 32.38 28.13
CA THR A 539 16.26 32.72 29.38
C THR A 539 15.76 31.95 30.61
N LYS A 540 14.53 31.39 30.54
CA LYS A 540 13.94 30.61 31.64
C LYS A 540 14.25 29.10 31.53
N ILE A 541 14.76 28.62 30.37
CA ILE A 541 15.00 27.20 30.10
C ILE A 541 16.39 26.83 30.63
N LYS A 542 16.44 25.97 31.65
CA LYS A 542 17.68 25.52 32.28
C LYS A 542 18.38 24.40 31.51
N ASN A 543 17.63 23.64 30.67
CA ASN A 543 18.16 22.51 29.93
C ASN A 543 18.85 22.99 28.64
N LYS A 544 20.20 22.99 28.66
CA LYS A 544 21.03 23.44 27.53
C LYS A 544 20.87 22.56 26.28
N GLN A 545 20.52 21.28 26.45
CA GLN A 545 20.29 20.37 25.30
C GLN A 545 19.04 20.77 24.53
N VAL A 546 17.95 21.09 25.20
CA VAL A 546 16.70 21.57 24.60
C VAL A 546 16.92 22.84 23.79
N VAL A 547 17.76 23.76 24.32
CA VAL A 547 18.08 25.01 23.62
C VAL A 547 18.94 24.71 22.35
N ALA A 548 19.92 23.81 22.46
CA ALA A 548 20.78 23.43 21.34
C ALA A 548 20.00 22.69 20.23
N GLU A 549 19.11 21.77 20.58
CA GLU A 549 18.24 21.06 19.62
C GLU A 549 17.27 22.02 18.91
N ALA A 550 16.72 22.99 19.63
CA ALA A 550 15.91 24.03 19.03
C ALA A 550 16.71 24.84 18.00
N ASP A 551 17.95 25.17 18.30
CA ASP A 551 18.82 25.94 17.40
C ASP A 551 19.23 25.17 16.14
N THR A 552 19.22 23.83 16.14
CA THR A 552 19.54 22.99 14.97
C THR A 552 18.34 22.79 14.04
N ARG A 553 17.12 22.86 14.55
CA ARG A 553 15.87 22.59 13.80
C ARG A 553 15.19 23.84 13.22
N LEU A 554 15.60 25.04 13.66
CA LEU A 554 14.89 26.28 13.34
C LEU A 554 15.54 27.02 12.15
N ASP A 555 14.69 27.57 11.28
CA ASP A 555 15.10 28.49 10.22
C ASP A 555 15.71 29.79 10.77
N ARG A 556 16.49 30.52 9.96
CA ARG A 556 17.18 31.74 10.37
C ARG A 556 16.29 32.82 11.03
N LYS A 557 14.99 32.86 10.70
CA LYS A 557 14.02 33.80 11.33
C LYS A 557 13.62 33.38 12.73
N GLU A 558 13.48 32.09 12.98
CA GLU A 558 13.08 31.53 14.27
C GLU A 558 14.22 31.52 15.28
N LYS A 559 15.47 31.43 14.82
CA LYS A 559 16.67 31.60 15.68
C LYS A 559 16.75 32.95 16.40
N LYS A 560 15.96 33.93 15.95
CA LYS A 560 15.81 35.25 16.59
C LYS A 560 14.66 35.36 17.59
N SER A 561 13.83 34.27 17.71
CA SER A 561 12.74 34.29 18.68
C SER A 561 13.26 34.15 20.12
N ASP A 562 12.76 35.00 20.99
CA ASP A 562 13.03 34.91 22.45
C ASP A 562 12.38 33.69 23.11
N PHE A 563 11.53 32.98 22.40
CA PHE A 563 10.79 31.83 22.88
C PHE A 563 11.24 30.54 22.19
N ILE A 564 11.21 29.43 22.93
CA ILE A 564 11.25 28.08 22.39
C ILE A 564 9.83 27.51 22.49
N THR A 565 9.31 27.02 21.37
CA THR A 565 7.95 26.48 21.24
C THR A 565 8.00 24.96 20.98
N ARG A 566 7.12 24.22 21.65
CA ARG A 566 6.84 22.81 21.39
C ARG A 566 5.35 22.67 21.04
N TYR A 567 5.07 21.94 19.96
CA TYR A 567 3.71 21.59 19.57
C TYR A 567 3.44 20.15 19.99
N CYS A 568 2.34 19.94 20.71
CA CYS A 568 2.01 18.68 21.34
C CYS A 568 0.68 18.16 20.77
N TYR A 569 0.67 16.92 20.35
CA TYR A 569 -0.46 16.22 19.73
C TYR A 569 -1.22 15.35 20.74
N THR A 570 -0.59 15.04 21.85
CA THR A 570 -1.17 14.26 22.95
C THR A 570 -0.94 14.97 24.28
N GLU A 571 -1.71 14.56 25.29
CA GLU A 571 -1.55 15.04 26.65
C GLU A 571 -0.17 14.64 27.24
N GLU A 572 0.33 13.46 26.86
CA GLU A 572 1.64 12.98 27.28
C GLU A 572 2.76 13.87 26.70
N GLU A 573 2.68 14.20 25.41
CA GLU A 573 3.61 15.15 24.78
C GLU A 573 3.58 16.51 25.46
N ARG A 574 2.39 16.99 25.88
CA ARG A 574 2.24 18.24 26.62
C ARG A 574 2.98 18.21 27.97
N ILE A 575 2.77 17.13 28.74
CA ILE A 575 3.44 16.96 30.04
C ILE A 575 4.96 16.92 29.85
N ASN A 576 5.45 16.21 28.85
CA ASN A 576 6.87 16.15 28.57
C ASN A 576 7.43 17.50 28.10
N ALA A 577 6.71 18.25 27.29
CA ALA A 577 7.09 19.59 26.87
C ALA A 577 7.17 20.57 28.03
N ILE A 578 6.25 20.49 29.02
CA ILE A 578 6.30 21.30 30.25
C ILE A 578 7.57 20.99 31.04
N LYS A 579 7.92 19.71 31.19
CA LYS A 579 9.16 19.32 31.89
C LYS A 579 10.41 19.86 31.19
N ASP A 580 10.44 19.77 29.86
CA ASP A 580 11.58 20.18 29.02
C ASP A 580 11.78 21.69 29.01
N LEU A 581 10.70 22.46 28.92
CA LEU A 581 10.75 23.92 28.81
C LEU A 581 10.87 24.63 30.17
N GLY A 582 10.78 23.87 31.28
CA GLY A 582 11.00 24.41 32.62
C GLY A 582 9.78 25.09 33.25
N PRO A 583 9.96 25.84 34.36
CA PRO A 583 8.85 26.35 35.14
C PRO A 583 8.04 27.43 34.41
N GLU A 584 6.75 27.43 34.64
CA GLU A 584 5.78 28.41 34.12
C GLU A 584 5.82 28.63 32.60
N PRO A 585 5.68 27.58 31.78
CA PRO A 585 5.56 27.76 30.33
C PRO A 585 4.17 28.33 30.01
N GLU A 586 4.10 29.10 28.93
CA GLU A 586 2.82 29.51 28.37
C GLU A 586 2.22 28.33 27.59
N ILE A 587 0.99 27.94 27.94
CA ILE A 587 0.26 26.83 27.30
C ILE A 587 -0.96 27.41 26.60
N THR A 588 -1.08 27.11 25.30
CA THR A 588 -2.25 27.44 24.48
C THR A 588 -2.88 26.14 23.99
N ARG A 589 -4.18 25.96 24.19
CA ARG A 589 -4.93 24.84 23.58
C ARG A 589 -5.56 25.33 22.28
N PHE A 590 -5.31 24.61 21.18
CA PHE A 590 -5.97 24.86 19.91
C PHE A 590 -7.30 24.12 19.86
N LYS A 591 -8.38 24.82 19.55
CA LYS A 591 -9.71 24.24 19.36
C LYS A 591 -10.01 23.99 17.89
N GLY A 592 -9.47 24.81 17.00
CA GLY A 592 -9.65 24.69 15.57
C GLY A 592 -8.43 25.14 14.78
N LEU A 593 -8.35 24.73 13.51
CA LEU A 593 -7.27 25.06 12.58
C LEU A 593 -7.19 26.57 12.29
N GLY A 594 -8.30 27.28 12.40
CA GLY A 594 -8.36 28.72 12.22
C GLY A 594 -7.63 29.54 13.30
N GLU A 595 -7.35 28.93 14.46
CA GLU A 595 -6.61 29.56 15.58
C GLU A 595 -5.08 29.48 15.37
N ILE A 596 -4.62 28.63 14.46
CA ILE A 596 -3.20 28.45 14.14
C ILE A 596 -2.80 29.50 13.13
N SER A 597 -1.80 30.30 13.43
CA SER A 597 -1.30 31.32 12.51
C SER A 597 -0.64 30.68 11.27
N PRO A 598 -0.64 31.37 10.11
CA PRO A 598 0.03 30.85 8.92
C PRO A 598 1.52 30.52 9.12
N ASP A 599 2.22 31.29 9.93
CA ASP A 599 3.64 31.06 10.21
C ASP A 599 3.86 29.77 11.06
N GLU A 600 2.89 29.40 11.87
CA GLU A 600 2.91 28.16 12.64
C GLU A 600 2.51 26.95 11.76
N PHE A 601 1.58 27.15 10.81
CA PHE A 601 1.13 26.08 9.93
C PHE A 601 2.24 25.47 9.07
N VAL A 602 3.26 26.24 8.71
CA VAL A 602 4.43 25.75 7.95
C VAL A 602 5.05 24.49 8.61
N HIS A 603 5.00 24.41 9.96
CA HIS A 603 5.55 23.25 10.70
C HIS A 603 4.67 22.00 10.63
N PHE A 604 3.39 22.14 10.30
CA PHE A 604 2.41 21.03 10.32
C PHE A 604 2.09 20.47 8.93
N ILE A 605 2.39 21.22 7.88
CA ILE A 605 2.13 20.84 6.49
C ILE A 605 3.42 20.71 5.67
N GLY A 606 4.59 20.86 6.31
CA GLY A 606 5.92 20.68 5.73
C GLY A 606 6.29 19.18 5.53
N PRO A 607 7.58 18.92 5.26
CA PRO A 607 8.06 17.54 5.05
C PRO A 607 7.79 16.59 6.23
N ASP A 608 7.77 17.13 7.46
CA ASP A 608 7.55 16.37 8.71
C ASP A 608 6.08 16.36 9.14
N MET A 609 5.12 16.63 8.24
CA MET A 609 3.69 16.61 8.57
C MET A 609 3.27 15.23 9.06
N ARG A 610 2.50 15.19 10.14
CA ARG A 610 1.94 13.95 10.69
C ARG A 610 0.65 13.59 9.96
N LEU A 611 0.70 12.53 9.19
CA LEU A 611 -0.43 12.00 8.42
C LEU A 611 -0.81 10.63 8.94
N GLU A 612 -2.10 10.43 9.17
CA GLU A 612 -2.69 9.13 9.44
C GLU A 612 -3.35 8.63 8.15
N GLN A 613 -2.85 7.54 7.61
CA GLN A 613 -3.39 6.94 6.40
C GLN A 613 -4.72 6.25 6.70
N VAL A 614 -5.73 6.51 5.89
CA VAL A 614 -6.99 5.77 5.96
C VAL A 614 -6.78 4.43 5.28
N THR A 615 -6.85 3.34 6.05
CA THR A 615 -6.66 1.97 5.58
C THR A 615 -7.93 1.16 5.71
N LEU A 616 -8.08 0.15 4.87
CA LEU A 616 -9.14 -0.85 4.95
C LEU A 616 -8.50 -2.19 5.28
N HIS A 617 -8.85 -2.74 6.44
CA HIS A 617 -8.42 -4.09 6.82
C HIS A 617 -9.42 -5.13 6.33
N LYS A 618 -8.92 -6.32 5.98
CA LYS A 618 -9.73 -7.42 5.41
C LYS A 618 -10.89 -7.89 6.30
N ASN A 619 -10.77 -7.72 7.61
CA ASN A 619 -11.81 -8.08 8.57
C ASN A 619 -12.79 -6.95 8.86
N ASP A 620 -12.61 -5.78 8.26
CA ASP A 620 -13.47 -4.64 8.49
C ASP A 620 -14.81 -4.88 7.79
N GLN A 621 -15.85 -5.05 8.58
CA GLN A 621 -17.22 -5.08 8.08
C GLN A 621 -17.67 -3.64 7.74
N VAL A 622 -16.99 -3.04 6.76
CA VAL A 622 -17.16 -1.62 6.37
C VAL A 622 -18.61 -1.27 6.13
N GLY A 623 -19.35 -2.14 5.43
CA GLY A 623 -20.80 -1.94 5.18
C GLY A 623 -21.60 -1.83 6.47
N LYS A 624 -21.36 -2.71 7.44
CA LYS A 624 -22.05 -2.68 8.74
C LYS A 624 -21.63 -1.49 9.58
N LEU A 625 -20.35 -1.13 9.58
CA LEU A 625 -19.85 0.05 10.28
C LEU A 625 -20.44 1.34 9.69
N LEU A 626 -20.49 1.45 8.37
CA LEU A 626 -21.13 2.59 7.71
C LEU A 626 -22.63 2.63 7.98
N GLU A 627 -23.33 1.50 7.96
CA GLU A 627 -24.74 1.42 8.31
C GLU A 627 -24.98 1.84 9.76
N TYR A 628 -24.14 1.38 10.68
CA TYR A 628 -24.21 1.75 12.08
C TYR A 628 -23.98 3.24 12.32
N TYR A 629 -22.89 3.80 11.78
CA TYR A 629 -22.51 5.21 12.05
C TYR A 629 -23.25 6.21 11.16
N MET A 630 -23.54 5.87 9.91
CA MET A 630 -24.05 6.80 8.89
C MET A 630 -25.47 6.46 8.44
N GLY A 631 -25.99 5.26 8.76
CA GLY A 631 -27.32 4.80 8.42
C GLY A 631 -28.43 5.47 9.26
N LYS A 632 -29.67 5.00 9.04
CA LYS A 632 -30.86 5.53 9.72
C LYS A 632 -31.10 4.96 11.13
N ASN A 633 -30.23 4.04 11.58
CA ASN A 633 -30.35 3.38 12.89
C ASN A 633 -29.93 4.33 14.03
N THR A 634 -30.85 5.19 14.45
CA THR A 634 -30.58 6.17 15.52
C THR A 634 -30.70 5.58 16.92
N MET A 635 -31.51 4.52 17.11
CA MET A 635 -31.75 3.96 18.46
C MET A 635 -30.54 3.22 19.03
N GLU A 636 -29.85 2.38 18.22
CA GLU A 636 -28.66 1.68 18.69
C GLU A 636 -27.52 2.66 19.03
N ARG A 637 -27.36 3.71 18.22
CA ARG A 637 -26.39 4.77 18.51
C ARG A 637 -26.73 5.56 19.77
N GLN A 638 -28.01 5.84 19.99
CA GLN A 638 -28.49 6.52 21.20
C GLN A 638 -28.23 5.66 22.44
N ASN A 639 -28.52 4.37 22.39
CA ASN A 639 -28.22 3.42 23.47
C ASN A 639 -26.70 3.35 23.73
N PHE A 640 -25.89 3.25 22.69
CA PHE A 640 -24.45 3.24 22.83
C PHE A 640 -23.91 4.52 23.51
N ILE A 641 -24.45 5.69 23.15
CA ILE A 641 -24.08 6.98 23.81
C ILE A 641 -24.48 6.94 25.26
N ILE A 642 -25.68 6.47 25.59
CA ILE A 642 -26.17 6.39 26.97
C ILE A 642 -25.32 5.43 27.80
N ASP A 643 -25.02 4.24 27.26
CA ASP A 643 -24.26 3.19 27.94
C ASP A 643 -22.77 3.57 28.16
N ASN A 644 -22.22 4.46 27.33
CA ASN A 644 -20.85 4.92 27.40
C ASN A 644 -20.71 6.40 27.86
N LEU A 645 -21.79 6.98 28.36
CA LEU A 645 -21.77 8.36 28.84
C LEU A 645 -20.94 8.45 30.13
N VAL A 646 -19.78 9.07 30.05
CA VAL A 646 -18.97 9.43 31.24
C VAL A 646 -19.45 10.80 31.71
N ILE A 647 -20.13 10.84 32.84
CA ILE A 647 -20.50 12.10 33.47
C ILE A 647 -19.27 12.66 34.17
N GLU A 648 -18.85 13.85 33.80
CA GLU A 648 -17.69 14.56 34.38
C GLU A 648 -17.99 15.10 35.80
N GLU A 649 -18.64 14.33 36.68
CA GLU A 649 -18.95 14.78 38.03
C GLU A 649 -17.76 14.80 39.04
N ASN A 650 -16.53 14.43 38.59
CA ASN A 650 -15.37 14.32 39.48
C ASN A 650 -14.05 14.84 38.90
N LEU A 651 -14.06 15.84 38.05
CA LEU A 651 -12.84 16.60 37.84
C LEU A 651 -12.74 17.61 39.02
N PRO A 652 -11.63 17.64 39.80
CA PRO A 652 -11.42 18.71 40.75
C PRO A 652 -11.49 20.04 39.99
N GLU A 653 -12.33 20.96 40.49
CA GLU A 653 -12.36 22.32 40.01
C GLU A 653 -10.93 22.84 39.93
N ALA A 654 -10.48 23.21 38.73
CA ALA A 654 -9.22 23.92 38.58
C ALA A 654 -9.34 25.17 39.44
N ASP A 655 -8.45 25.27 40.46
CA ASP A 655 -8.33 26.43 41.28
C ASP A 655 -8.39 27.69 40.42
N THR A 656 -9.53 28.34 40.41
CA THR A 656 -9.67 29.71 39.96
C THR A 656 -9.03 30.55 41.06
N ASP A 657 -7.80 30.99 40.82
CA ASP A 657 -7.19 32.05 41.65
C ASP A 657 -8.16 33.23 41.73
N PRO A 658 -8.52 33.66 42.92
CA PRO A 658 -9.24 34.89 43.07
C PRO A 658 -8.24 36.04 42.84
N LEU A 659 -8.36 36.69 41.68
CA LEU A 659 -7.75 38.00 41.51
C LEU A 659 -8.66 39.04 42.12
N ASP A 660 -8.21 39.56 43.23
CA ASP A 660 -8.36 40.97 43.57
C ASP A 660 -7.37 41.84 42.81
#